data_b5c6dfa71690f274af51d0780ee2d07a
#
_entry.id   b5c6dfa71690f274af51d0780ee2d07a
#
_cell.length_a   1.000
_cell.length_b   1.000
_cell.length_c   1.000
_cell.angle_alpha   90.00
_cell.angle_beta   90.00
_cell.angle_gamma   90.00
#
_symmetry.space_group_name_H-M   'P 1'
#
loop_
_entity.id
_entity.type
_entity.pdbx_description
1 polymer ?
#
loop_
_entity_poly.entity_id
_entity_poly.type
_entity_poly.pdbx_seq_one_letter_code
_entity_poly.pdbx_strand_id
1 'polypeptide(L)'
;MVPKKYAGLDGTEISISESQERMAVVIDPKDVAEFMKYAAEENLEAVEVAVVKEDPRMTLKWRGKVIVDLARSFIDTNGAHQEASVAVEMPVKEDNYLVAKEVTDVKKQWLDTLSDLNVCSQKGLVEMFDGSIGAGSVFMPHGGKYQLTETQSMVAKLPVLTGKCDTVTMMSYGFDPYLSTWSPYHGSIYAVVESVAKIVANGGDFKKIRFTFQEYFRRMSEDPKRWSQPFAALLGAYDAQLGFGLPSIGGKDSMSGTFNVIDVPPTLVSFAVDVAKEGEIVTPELKKAGNKLVKFEIEKDEFDKPVYAQVMKLYEAIHSLAVNKTMVAAYALDAKGMAAAVSKMSFGNKLGFAICDSCVSKEELFAPGFGNIVAEIDATKMAELEAVIAELGDAVKVIGSVTEEETIKYGDMVITMDDAISTWEAPLEKVFPTRVTDDKTVLDTPIYTGGSVYVCKNKVARPTVFIPVFPGTNCEYDSAKAFERAGADTIVKVFKNLNADDIRESVKVFEESIAKSQIIMFPGGFSAGDEPDGSAKFFATAFRNEKMKEAVHKLLNERDGLALGICNGFQALIKLGLVPNGQITGQDANSPTLTYNTINRHISKMVNTKVVSNKSPWLQLAEVGKTYTSPASHGEGRFVAPKEWLDKLFANGQVATQYVDMNGNPTMDEEWNVNGSYCAIGGITSPDGRCFGKMAHAERRGDAVAMNIYGDQDLKIFESGVKYFS
;
A
#
# COMPACT_ATOMS: atom_id res chain seq x y z
N MET A 1 -7.88 -34.75 13.63
CA MET A 1 -6.41 -35.09 13.57
C MET A 1 -5.68 -33.88 13.05
N VAL A 2 -4.59 -33.42 13.68
CA VAL A 2 -3.83 -32.23 13.23
C VAL A 2 -3.25 -32.48 11.83
N PRO A 3 -3.54 -31.64 10.82
CA PRO A 3 -2.94 -31.74 9.49
C PRO A 3 -1.43 -31.56 9.57
N LYS A 4 -0.71 -32.32 8.73
CA LYS A 4 0.76 -32.27 8.72
C LYS A 4 1.25 -31.73 7.38
N LYS A 5 2.23 -30.82 7.43
CA LYS A 5 2.92 -30.35 6.22
C LYS A 5 3.80 -31.44 5.60
N TYR A 6 4.39 -32.33 6.45
CA TYR A 6 5.25 -33.43 6.03
C TYR A 6 4.79 -34.75 6.66
N ALA A 7 4.85 -35.85 5.91
CA ALA A 7 4.43 -37.16 6.38
C ALA A 7 5.27 -37.75 7.53
N GLY A 8 6.53 -37.34 7.66
CA GLY A 8 7.52 -37.87 8.61
C GLY A 8 7.46 -37.31 10.02
N LEU A 9 6.69 -36.25 10.28
CA LEU A 9 6.65 -35.61 11.60
C LEU A 9 6.10 -36.56 12.69
N ASP A 10 6.84 -36.62 13.81
CA ASP A 10 6.40 -37.37 15.02
C ASP A 10 5.60 -36.45 15.97
N GLY A 11 5.19 -37.01 17.11
CA GLY A 11 4.35 -36.31 18.07
C GLY A 11 5.09 -35.12 18.76
N THR A 12 6.39 -35.27 19.01
CA THR A 12 7.21 -34.25 19.62
C THR A 12 7.39 -33.08 18.65
N GLU A 13 7.76 -33.38 17.42
CA GLU A 13 7.94 -32.37 16.35
C GLU A 13 6.66 -31.60 16.08
N ILE A 14 5.50 -32.26 16.04
CA ILE A 14 4.20 -31.61 15.88
C ILE A 14 3.86 -30.70 17.07
N SER A 15 4.21 -31.13 18.30
CA SER A 15 3.90 -30.38 19.52
C SER A 15 4.68 -29.05 19.64
N ILE A 16 5.87 -28.97 19.02
CA ILE A 16 6.75 -27.79 19.06
C ILE A 16 6.85 -27.11 17.69
N SER A 17 6.16 -27.64 16.66
CA SER A 17 6.19 -27.07 15.30
C SER A 17 5.39 -25.79 15.26
N GLU A 18 5.99 -24.75 14.72
CA GLU A 18 5.31 -23.53 14.31
C GLU A 18 4.87 -23.68 12.85
N SER A 19 3.59 -23.42 12.59
CA SER A 19 3.04 -23.34 11.22
C SER A 19 2.34 -22.00 11.09
N GLN A 20 2.73 -21.25 10.08
CA GLN A 20 2.16 -19.93 9.82
C GLN A 20 0.85 -20.02 9.03
N GLU A 21 0.05 -18.95 9.04
CA GLU A 21 -1.20 -18.78 8.28
C GLU A 21 -2.26 -19.85 8.58
N ARG A 22 -2.24 -20.38 9.79
CA ARG A 22 -3.29 -21.27 10.30
C ARG A 22 -4.13 -20.53 11.33
N MET A 23 -5.43 -20.83 11.31
CA MET A 23 -6.37 -20.30 12.28
C MET A 23 -6.98 -21.44 13.09
N ALA A 24 -6.97 -21.28 14.41
CA ALA A 24 -7.72 -22.13 15.32
C ALA A 24 -8.96 -21.39 15.78
N VAL A 25 -10.13 -22.01 15.62
CA VAL A 25 -11.42 -21.44 15.99
C VAL A 25 -12.15 -22.37 16.94
N VAL A 26 -12.88 -21.80 17.92
CA VAL A 26 -13.77 -22.55 18.80
C VAL A 26 -15.19 -22.36 18.30
N ILE A 27 -15.88 -23.48 17.99
CA ILE A 27 -17.19 -23.50 17.36
C ILE A 27 -18.13 -24.36 18.20
N ASP A 28 -19.38 -23.91 18.36
CA ASP A 28 -20.44 -24.72 18.97
C ASP A 28 -20.62 -26.02 18.16
N PRO A 29 -20.68 -27.21 18.81
CA PRO A 29 -20.86 -28.47 18.10
C PRO A 29 -22.00 -28.51 17.08
N LYS A 30 -23.06 -27.75 17.28
CA LYS A 30 -24.19 -27.66 16.33
C LYS A 30 -23.84 -26.95 15.03
N ASP A 31 -22.85 -26.05 15.04
CA ASP A 31 -22.47 -25.19 13.91
C ASP A 31 -21.25 -25.75 13.14
N VAL A 32 -20.60 -26.80 13.63
CA VAL A 32 -19.39 -27.40 13.02
C VAL A 32 -19.64 -27.83 11.56
N ALA A 33 -20.76 -28.46 11.29
CA ALA A 33 -21.07 -28.96 9.94
C ALA A 33 -21.24 -27.83 8.93
N GLU A 34 -21.84 -26.71 9.34
CA GLU A 34 -22.01 -25.51 8.51
C GLU A 34 -20.67 -24.80 8.27
N PHE A 35 -19.84 -24.66 9.32
CA PHE A 35 -18.50 -24.12 9.20
C PHE A 35 -17.62 -24.93 8.22
N MET A 36 -17.63 -26.26 8.36
CA MET A 36 -16.88 -27.15 7.44
C MET A 36 -17.34 -27.01 5.99
N LYS A 37 -18.65 -26.79 5.78
CA LYS A 37 -19.20 -26.52 4.44
C LYS A 37 -18.65 -25.22 3.86
N TYR A 38 -18.66 -24.10 4.63
CA TYR A 38 -18.10 -22.83 4.18
C TYR A 38 -16.60 -22.94 3.86
N ALA A 39 -15.83 -23.61 4.71
CA ALA A 39 -14.42 -23.86 4.42
C ALA A 39 -14.21 -24.62 3.09
N ALA A 40 -15.02 -25.65 2.84
CA ALA A 40 -14.94 -26.41 1.59
C ALA A 40 -15.37 -25.59 0.36
N GLU A 41 -16.32 -24.65 0.50
CA GLU A 41 -16.72 -23.73 -0.57
C GLU A 41 -15.58 -22.79 -0.97
N GLU A 42 -14.72 -22.37 -0.01
CA GLU A 42 -13.55 -21.52 -0.22
C GLU A 42 -12.27 -22.33 -0.55
N ASN A 43 -12.37 -23.63 -0.84
CA ASN A 43 -11.23 -24.51 -1.13
C ASN A 43 -10.21 -24.58 0.03
N LEU A 44 -10.69 -24.47 1.27
CA LEU A 44 -9.87 -24.54 2.47
C LEU A 44 -9.99 -25.90 3.16
N GLU A 45 -8.86 -26.41 3.66
CA GLU A 45 -8.85 -27.57 4.54
C GLU A 45 -9.19 -27.13 5.96
N ALA A 46 -10.28 -27.67 6.52
CA ALA A 46 -10.66 -27.48 7.91
C ALA A 46 -10.87 -28.83 8.59
N VAL A 47 -10.33 -28.98 9.79
CA VAL A 47 -10.42 -30.24 10.55
C VAL A 47 -10.63 -29.99 12.03
N GLU A 48 -11.41 -30.87 12.69
CA GLU A 48 -11.52 -30.88 14.14
C GLU A 48 -10.21 -31.44 14.73
N VAL A 49 -9.50 -30.59 15.52
CA VAL A 49 -8.21 -30.94 16.13
C VAL A 49 -8.30 -31.19 17.63
N ALA A 50 -9.31 -30.62 18.30
CA ALA A 50 -9.49 -30.71 19.74
C ALA A 50 -10.94 -30.51 20.15
N VAL A 51 -11.26 -30.90 21.36
CA VAL A 51 -12.54 -30.65 22.04
C VAL A 51 -12.24 -29.94 23.35
N VAL A 52 -12.95 -28.80 23.61
CA VAL A 52 -12.87 -28.09 24.88
C VAL A 52 -13.41 -28.91 26.01
N LYS A 53 -12.71 -29.00 27.13
CA LYS A 53 -13.09 -29.77 28.31
C LYS A 53 -13.21 -28.91 29.55
N GLU A 54 -13.97 -29.37 30.53
CA GLU A 54 -14.02 -28.76 31.86
C GLU A 54 -12.74 -29.04 32.69
N ASP A 55 -12.06 -30.17 32.39
CA ASP A 55 -10.80 -30.51 33.05
C ASP A 55 -9.72 -29.52 32.66
N PRO A 56 -9.12 -28.76 33.62
CA PRO A 56 -8.14 -27.72 33.36
C PRO A 56 -6.76 -28.27 32.99
N ARG A 57 -6.69 -29.13 32.00
CA ARG A 57 -5.47 -29.76 31.51
C ARG A 57 -5.34 -29.65 29.99
N MET A 58 -4.13 -29.38 29.51
CA MET A 58 -3.75 -29.51 28.11
C MET A 58 -3.22 -30.93 27.86
N THR A 59 -3.91 -31.68 27.05
CA THR A 59 -3.53 -33.09 26.76
C THR A 59 -3.32 -33.27 25.26
N LEU A 60 -2.12 -33.68 24.83
CA LEU A 60 -1.82 -34.05 23.46
C LEU A 60 -1.67 -35.58 23.34
N LYS A 61 -2.23 -36.15 22.27
CA LYS A 61 -2.15 -37.57 21.99
C LYS A 61 -1.51 -37.84 20.63
N TRP A 62 -0.58 -38.77 20.60
CA TRP A 62 0.05 -39.26 19.36
C TRP A 62 -0.12 -40.75 19.24
N ARG A 63 -0.77 -41.20 18.16
CA ARG A 63 -1.04 -42.64 17.92
C ARG A 63 -1.67 -43.37 19.14
N GLY A 64 -2.63 -42.68 19.78
CA GLY A 64 -3.35 -43.18 20.94
C GLY A 64 -2.60 -43.06 22.30
N LYS A 65 -1.36 -42.65 22.32
CA LYS A 65 -0.60 -42.43 23.54
C LYS A 65 -0.61 -40.93 23.91
N VAL A 66 -0.74 -40.65 25.21
CA VAL A 66 -0.55 -39.27 25.73
C VAL A 66 0.94 -38.97 25.69
N ILE A 67 1.28 -37.88 25.04
CA ILE A 67 2.66 -37.35 24.91
C ILE A 67 2.86 -36.06 25.67
N VAL A 68 1.78 -35.29 25.91
CA VAL A 68 1.78 -34.07 26.75
C VAL A 68 0.52 -34.16 27.62
N ASP A 69 0.68 -33.88 28.92
CA ASP A 69 -0.40 -33.76 29.89
C ASP A 69 -0.01 -32.74 30.96
N LEU A 70 -0.39 -31.45 30.73
CA LEU A 70 0.00 -30.33 31.56
C LEU A 70 -1.21 -29.67 32.22
N ALA A 71 -1.10 -29.34 33.48
CA ALA A 71 -2.11 -28.52 34.17
C ALA A 71 -2.11 -27.08 33.60
N ARG A 72 -3.30 -26.50 33.43
CA ARG A 72 -3.44 -25.12 32.99
C ARG A 72 -2.76 -24.14 33.96
N SER A 73 -2.84 -24.41 35.28
CA SER A 73 -2.13 -23.61 36.27
C SER A 73 -0.60 -23.56 36.07
N PHE A 74 0.00 -24.61 35.52
CA PHE A 74 1.40 -24.62 35.15
C PHE A 74 1.65 -23.78 33.87
N ILE A 75 0.82 -23.97 32.85
CA ILE A 75 0.95 -23.24 31.57
C ILE A 75 0.74 -21.74 31.77
N ASP A 76 -0.28 -21.35 32.56
CA ASP A 76 -0.67 -19.96 32.78
C ASP A 76 0.39 -19.15 33.55
N THR A 77 1.28 -19.82 34.30
CA THR A 77 2.39 -19.20 35.06
C THR A 77 3.76 -19.42 34.42
N ASN A 78 3.83 -20.05 33.23
CA ASN A 78 5.06 -20.52 32.60
C ASN A 78 5.93 -21.43 33.51
N GLY A 79 5.35 -21.92 34.60
CA GLY A 79 5.92 -22.95 35.48
C GLY A 79 7.10 -22.55 36.36
N ALA A 80 7.69 -21.37 36.20
CA ALA A 80 8.83 -20.94 36.97
C ALA A 80 8.71 -19.46 37.36
N HIS A 81 8.99 -19.16 38.63
CA HIS A 81 9.20 -17.77 39.05
C HIS A 81 10.63 -17.37 38.72
N GLN A 82 10.77 -16.26 38.03
CA GLN A 82 12.09 -15.68 37.74
C GLN A 82 12.20 -14.33 38.43
N GLU A 83 13.38 -14.08 38.96
CA GLU A 83 13.74 -12.80 39.60
C GLU A 83 14.91 -12.20 38.83
N ALA A 84 14.88 -10.90 38.58
CA ALA A 84 15.96 -10.15 37.98
C ALA A 84 16.20 -8.86 38.74
N SER A 85 17.46 -8.43 38.78
CA SER A 85 17.85 -7.14 39.32
C SER A 85 18.11 -6.17 38.17
N VAL A 86 17.70 -4.92 38.34
CA VAL A 86 17.90 -3.88 37.33
C VAL A 86 18.76 -2.77 37.93
N ALA A 87 19.84 -2.41 37.23
CA ALA A 87 20.63 -1.22 37.51
C ALA A 87 20.46 -0.22 36.35
N VAL A 88 19.59 0.77 36.54
CA VAL A 88 19.31 1.78 35.51
C VAL A 88 20.54 2.63 35.28
N GLU A 89 20.97 2.69 34.02
CA GLU A 89 22.05 3.56 33.55
C GLU A 89 21.48 4.88 33.09
N MET A 90 22.00 5.98 33.62
CA MET A 90 21.59 7.33 33.19
C MET A 90 22.28 7.70 31.87
N PRO A 91 21.60 8.42 30.96
CA PRO A 91 22.21 8.89 29.72
C PRO A 91 23.33 9.91 30.01
N VAL A 92 24.36 9.88 29.17
CA VAL A 92 25.46 10.86 29.25
C VAL A 92 24.95 12.18 28.70
N LYS A 93 24.98 13.25 29.49
CA LYS A 93 24.41 14.56 29.17
C LYS A 93 25.10 15.22 27.98
N GLU A 94 26.41 15.06 27.88
CA GLU A 94 27.24 15.61 26.80
C GLU A 94 26.93 15.02 25.43
N ASP A 95 26.39 13.79 25.42
CA ASP A 95 26.00 13.05 24.20
C ASP A 95 24.51 13.23 23.84
N ASN A 96 23.85 14.21 24.43
CA ASN A 96 22.42 14.44 24.22
C ASN A 96 22.07 14.58 22.73
N TYR A 97 21.34 13.59 22.25
CA TYR A 97 20.97 13.47 20.83
C TYR A 97 19.98 14.56 20.36
N LEU A 98 19.22 15.15 21.29
CA LEU A 98 18.20 16.17 21.00
C LEU A 98 18.78 17.58 20.79
N VAL A 99 20.06 17.77 21.04
CA VAL A 99 20.71 19.10 20.92
C VAL A 99 21.06 19.40 19.47
N ALA A 100 20.70 20.60 19.03
CA ALA A 100 21.06 21.12 17.71
C ALA A 100 22.59 21.20 17.55
N LYS A 101 23.10 20.78 16.41
CA LYS A 101 24.53 20.82 16.06
C LYS A 101 24.85 22.10 15.28
N GLU A 102 26.08 22.61 15.44
CA GLU A 102 26.55 23.76 14.66
C GLU A 102 26.54 23.47 13.15
N VAL A 103 26.03 24.42 12.36
CA VAL A 103 25.99 24.36 10.91
C VAL A 103 26.87 25.43 10.31
N THR A 104 27.89 25.04 9.57
CA THR A 104 28.84 25.98 8.94
C THR A 104 28.46 26.29 7.48
N ASP A 105 27.96 25.33 6.74
CA ASP A 105 27.52 25.46 5.34
C ASP A 105 26.11 24.86 5.21
N VAL A 106 25.11 25.71 5.07
CA VAL A 106 23.69 25.32 4.99
C VAL A 106 23.41 24.48 3.74
N LYS A 107 23.97 24.84 2.58
CA LYS A 107 23.72 24.12 1.32
C LYS A 107 24.27 22.70 1.39
N LYS A 108 25.52 22.58 1.84
CA LYS A 108 26.16 21.28 2.02
C LYS A 108 25.39 20.43 3.02
N GLN A 109 25.06 20.99 4.19
CA GLN A 109 24.30 20.26 5.22
C GLN A 109 22.92 19.81 4.71
N TRP A 110 22.25 20.60 3.86
CA TRP A 110 20.97 20.23 3.26
C TRP A 110 21.09 19.04 2.34
N LEU A 111 22.07 19.03 1.44
CA LEU A 111 22.31 17.91 0.53
C LEU A 111 22.81 16.66 1.27
N ASP A 112 23.67 16.81 2.28
CA ASP A 112 24.10 15.72 3.14
C ASP A 112 22.90 15.10 3.88
N THR A 113 21.96 15.93 4.36
CA THR A 113 20.73 15.46 5.02
C THR A 113 19.84 14.69 4.05
N LEU A 114 19.64 15.17 2.82
CA LEU A 114 18.83 14.47 1.81
C LEU A 114 19.43 13.12 1.41
N SER A 115 20.77 13.00 1.40
CA SER A 115 21.48 11.77 1.07
C SER A 115 21.69 10.82 2.26
N ASP A 116 21.31 11.20 3.48
CA ASP A 116 21.37 10.33 4.65
C ASP A 116 20.46 9.11 4.47
N LEU A 117 20.94 7.91 4.84
CA LEU A 117 20.17 6.65 4.66
C LEU A 117 18.84 6.62 5.42
N ASN A 118 18.69 7.45 6.46
CA ASN A 118 17.41 7.59 7.18
C ASN A 118 16.47 8.64 6.55
N VAL A 119 16.90 9.33 5.49
CA VAL A 119 16.12 10.37 4.80
C VAL A 119 15.90 10.04 3.34
N CYS A 120 16.89 9.44 2.68
CA CYS A 120 16.89 9.19 1.24
C CYS A 120 15.69 8.36 0.79
N SER A 121 15.38 8.44 -0.50
CA SER A 121 14.25 7.75 -1.10
C SER A 121 14.32 6.24 -0.93
N GLN A 122 13.24 5.66 -0.45
CA GLN A 122 13.02 4.21 -0.42
C GLN A 122 12.10 3.75 -1.57
N LYS A 123 11.87 4.59 -2.57
CA LYS A 123 10.91 4.35 -3.66
C LYS A 123 11.13 3.00 -4.33
N GLY A 124 12.37 2.68 -4.70
CA GLY A 124 12.69 1.41 -5.36
C GLY A 124 12.37 0.17 -4.53
N LEU A 125 12.49 0.25 -3.19
CA LEU A 125 12.07 -0.82 -2.27
C LEU A 125 10.54 -0.85 -2.12
N VAL A 126 9.90 0.29 -1.93
CA VAL A 126 8.45 0.41 -1.70
C VAL A 126 7.65 -0.07 -2.91
N GLU A 127 8.09 0.26 -4.12
CA GLU A 127 7.46 -0.16 -5.38
C GLU A 127 7.51 -1.69 -5.62
N MET A 128 8.21 -2.45 -4.81
CA MET A 128 8.20 -3.92 -4.84
C MET A 128 6.94 -4.52 -4.21
N PHE A 129 6.12 -3.72 -3.51
CA PHE A 129 4.96 -4.17 -2.74
C PHE A 129 3.68 -3.49 -3.21
N ASP A 130 2.59 -4.27 -3.32
CA ASP A 130 1.29 -3.76 -3.76
C ASP A 130 0.62 -2.93 -2.65
N GLY A 131 0.58 -1.60 -2.85
CA GLY A 131 -0.09 -0.66 -1.96
C GLY A 131 -1.57 -0.40 -2.30
N SER A 132 -2.11 -0.99 -3.38
CA SER A 132 -3.44 -0.64 -3.92
C SER A 132 -4.48 -1.75 -3.81
N ILE A 133 -4.08 -2.97 -3.43
CA ILE A 133 -4.96 -4.14 -3.31
C ILE A 133 -6.16 -3.85 -2.39
N GLY A 134 -7.34 -4.37 -2.74
CA GLY A 134 -8.57 -4.18 -1.97
C GLY A 134 -9.26 -2.84 -2.20
N ALA A 135 -8.70 -1.95 -3.06
CA ALA A 135 -9.27 -0.63 -3.40
C ALA A 135 -9.63 0.23 -2.16
N GLY A 136 -8.85 0.06 -1.08
CA GLY A 136 -9.09 0.73 0.20
C GLY A 136 -8.04 1.76 0.60
N SER A 137 -6.87 1.77 -0.04
CA SER A 137 -5.79 2.69 0.29
C SER A 137 -6.17 4.13 -0.06
N VAL A 138 -6.35 4.96 0.96
CA VAL A 138 -6.58 6.41 0.82
C VAL A 138 -5.28 7.10 0.46
N PHE A 139 -4.19 6.69 1.10
CA PHE A 139 -2.84 7.10 0.73
C PHE A 139 -2.13 6.01 -0.05
N MET A 140 -1.57 6.38 -1.20
CA MET A 140 -0.49 5.62 -1.83
C MET A 140 0.82 6.01 -1.13
N PRO A 141 1.82 5.11 -1.07
CA PRO A 141 3.06 5.35 -0.32
C PRO A 141 3.81 6.63 -0.70
N HIS A 142 3.74 7.03 -1.97
CA HIS A 142 4.30 8.27 -2.48
C HIS A 142 3.21 9.08 -3.17
N GLY A 143 3.00 10.31 -2.74
CA GLY A 143 1.96 11.21 -3.25
C GLY A 143 2.49 12.32 -4.16
N GLY A 144 1.53 13.10 -4.67
CA GLY A 144 1.76 14.20 -5.58
C GLY A 144 1.73 13.81 -7.06
N LYS A 145 1.85 14.81 -7.89
CA LYS A 145 1.84 14.69 -9.36
C LYS A 145 2.95 13.75 -9.88
N TYR A 146 4.12 13.79 -9.24
CA TYR A 146 5.29 12.99 -9.60
C TYR A 146 5.50 11.79 -8.66
N GLN A 147 4.60 11.56 -7.71
CA GLN A 147 4.66 10.44 -6.75
C GLN A 147 6.01 10.36 -6.01
N LEU A 148 6.45 11.48 -5.43
CA LEU A 148 7.72 11.60 -4.73
C LEU A 148 7.59 12.04 -3.26
N THR A 149 6.42 12.51 -2.80
CA THR A 149 6.21 12.82 -1.39
C THR A 149 5.85 11.57 -0.61
N GLU A 150 6.74 11.14 0.27
CA GLU A 150 6.52 10.00 1.16
C GLU A 150 5.39 10.28 2.16
N THR A 151 4.51 9.30 2.38
CA THR A 151 3.49 9.38 3.43
C THR A 151 4.04 8.87 4.75
N GLN A 152 3.62 9.48 5.86
CA GLN A 152 4.05 9.11 7.20
C GLN A 152 3.07 8.19 7.92
N SER A 153 1.87 8.03 7.37
CA SER A 153 0.83 7.16 7.91
C SER A 153 0.23 6.30 6.81
N MET A 154 -0.12 5.08 7.12
CA MET A 154 -1.08 4.31 6.36
C MET A 154 -2.47 4.89 6.63
N VAL A 155 -3.22 5.20 5.58
CA VAL A 155 -4.62 5.60 5.68
C VAL A 155 -5.44 4.74 4.72
N ALA A 156 -6.40 4.01 5.25
CA ALA A 156 -7.22 3.09 4.46
C ALA A 156 -8.68 3.11 4.88
N LYS A 157 -9.57 2.90 3.92
CA LYS A 157 -11.01 2.77 4.17
C LYS A 157 -11.33 1.49 4.94
N LEU A 158 -12.34 1.50 5.78
CA LEU A 158 -12.87 0.26 6.34
C LEU A 158 -13.43 -0.62 5.22
N PRO A 159 -13.00 -1.90 5.14
CA PRO A 159 -13.45 -2.82 4.10
C PRO A 159 -14.87 -3.29 4.39
N VAL A 160 -15.86 -2.64 3.78
CA VAL A 160 -17.25 -3.09 3.81
C VAL A 160 -17.58 -3.89 2.54
N LEU A 161 -18.32 -4.99 2.68
CA LEU A 161 -18.72 -5.82 1.55
C LEU A 161 -19.76 -5.13 0.68
N THR A 162 -20.67 -4.39 1.28
CA THR A 162 -21.75 -3.69 0.58
C THR A 162 -21.90 -2.27 1.07
N GLY A 163 -22.44 -1.39 0.23
CA GLY A 163 -22.70 0.01 0.58
C GLY A 163 -21.45 0.89 0.51
N LYS A 164 -21.55 2.07 1.16
CA LYS A 164 -20.47 3.06 1.25
C LYS A 164 -20.06 3.28 2.69
N CYS A 165 -18.78 3.49 2.91
CA CYS A 165 -18.21 3.85 4.21
C CYS A 165 -17.27 5.03 4.03
N ASP A 166 -17.47 6.10 4.81
CA ASP A 166 -16.62 7.29 4.85
C ASP A 166 -15.59 7.25 5.99
N THR A 167 -15.61 6.17 6.78
CA THR A 167 -14.66 5.97 7.86
C THR A 167 -13.36 5.37 7.32
N VAL A 168 -12.25 5.91 7.79
CA VAL A 168 -10.90 5.42 7.50
C VAL A 168 -10.19 5.00 8.78
N THR A 169 -9.30 4.05 8.66
CA THR A 169 -8.31 3.72 9.68
C THR A 169 -7.00 4.41 9.33
N MET A 170 -6.28 4.83 10.35
CA MET A 170 -4.96 5.43 10.23
C MET A 170 -3.98 4.65 11.09
N MET A 171 -2.78 4.42 10.60
CA MET A 171 -1.70 3.83 11.38
C MET A 171 -0.37 4.51 11.04
N SER A 172 0.37 4.86 12.08
CA SER A 172 1.73 5.39 11.97
C SER A 172 2.64 4.68 12.93
N TYR A 173 3.94 4.90 12.79
CA TYR A 173 4.91 4.43 13.76
C TYR A 173 5.90 5.54 14.13
N GLY A 174 6.55 5.38 15.30
CA GLY A 174 7.65 6.20 15.77
C GLY A 174 8.76 5.32 16.33
N PHE A 175 10.00 5.63 15.97
CA PHE A 175 11.22 5.01 16.48
C PHE A 175 12.46 5.69 15.91
N ASP A 176 13.44 5.97 16.77
CA ASP A 176 14.76 6.38 16.34
C ASP A 176 15.83 5.57 17.09
N PRO A 177 16.69 4.81 16.37
CA PRO A 177 17.69 3.94 17.00
C PRO A 177 18.81 4.71 17.70
N TYR A 178 19.16 5.92 17.26
CA TYR A 178 20.23 6.73 17.84
C TYR A 178 19.77 7.40 19.14
N LEU A 179 18.55 7.95 19.14
CA LEU A 179 17.92 8.48 20.35
C LEU A 179 17.76 7.38 21.41
N SER A 180 17.30 6.20 21.00
CA SER A 180 17.12 5.05 21.89
C SER A 180 18.46 4.51 22.43
N THR A 181 19.52 4.60 21.63
CA THR A 181 20.89 4.23 22.08
C THR A 181 21.42 5.19 23.12
N TRP A 182 21.21 6.50 22.93
CA TRP A 182 21.59 7.50 23.92
C TRP A 182 20.79 7.33 25.21
N SER A 183 19.46 7.20 25.09
CA SER A 183 18.55 7.06 26.22
C SER A 183 17.32 6.25 25.83
N PRO A 184 17.22 4.96 26.23
CA PRO A 184 16.03 4.14 25.96
C PRO A 184 14.75 4.76 26.52
N TYR A 185 14.83 5.51 27.63
CA TYR A 185 13.71 6.24 28.22
C TYR A 185 13.17 7.34 27.28
N HIS A 186 14.05 8.24 26.83
CA HIS A 186 13.67 9.29 25.89
C HIS A 186 13.31 8.72 24.51
N GLY A 187 14.03 7.69 24.05
CA GLY A 187 13.72 6.99 22.80
C GLY A 187 12.29 6.49 22.76
N SER A 188 11.82 5.90 23.85
CA SER A 188 10.45 5.38 23.95
C SER A 188 9.40 6.49 24.11
N ILE A 189 9.69 7.55 24.88
CA ILE A 189 8.82 8.73 24.93
C ILE A 189 8.60 9.29 23.53
N TYR A 190 9.69 9.57 22.81
CA TYR A 190 9.61 10.20 21.51
C TYR A 190 9.14 9.25 20.41
N ALA A 191 9.28 7.93 20.57
CA ALA A 191 8.61 6.96 19.70
C ALA A 191 7.08 7.10 19.78
N VAL A 192 6.53 7.25 20.98
CA VAL A 192 5.10 7.51 21.19
C VAL A 192 4.71 8.88 20.61
N VAL A 193 5.44 9.94 20.96
CA VAL A 193 5.16 11.31 20.50
C VAL A 193 5.19 11.41 18.97
N GLU A 194 6.20 10.79 18.32
CA GLU A 194 6.34 10.78 16.87
C GLU A 194 5.18 10.05 16.19
N SER A 195 4.77 8.89 16.70
CA SER A 195 3.64 8.16 16.15
C SER A 195 2.34 8.97 16.27
N VAL A 196 2.12 9.67 17.37
CA VAL A 196 0.96 10.58 17.55
C VAL A 196 1.05 11.77 16.59
N ALA A 197 2.21 12.43 16.48
CA ALA A 197 2.40 13.58 15.59
C ALA A 197 2.08 13.26 14.13
N LYS A 198 2.50 12.10 13.64
CA LYS A 198 2.22 11.63 12.28
C LYS A 198 0.72 11.45 12.01
N ILE A 199 -0.04 10.92 12.97
CA ILE A 199 -1.51 10.83 12.88
C ILE A 199 -2.12 12.23 12.80
N VAL A 200 -1.71 13.14 13.69
CA VAL A 200 -2.23 14.51 13.75
C VAL A 200 -1.88 15.29 12.47
N ALA A 201 -0.66 15.15 11.94
CA ALA A 201 -0.23 15.78 10.69
C ALA A 201 -1.12 15.35 9.51
N ASN A 202 -1.63 14.13 9.52
CA ASN A 202 -2.55 13.64 8.49
C ASN A 202 -4.04 13.86 8.81
N GLY A 203 -4.37 14.66 9.82
CA GLY A 203 -5.73 15.11 10.15
C GLY A 203 -6.45 14.27 11.21
N GLY A 204 -5.80 13.27 11.81
CA GLY A 204 -6.37 12.44 12.87
C GLY A 204 -6.59 13.19 14.20
N ASP A 205 -7.49 12.68 15.02
CA ASP A 205 -7.78 13.18 16.37
C ASP A 205 -7.01 12.33 17.39
N PHE A 206 -5.91 12.85 17.93
CA PHE A 206 -5.07 12.10 18.85
C PHE A 206 -5.82 11.45 20.02
N LYS A 207 -6.94 12.01 20.45
CA LYS A 207 -7.78 11.48 21.57
C LYS A 207 -8.35 10.09 21.31
N LYS A 208 -8.44 9.68 20.05
CA LYS A 208 -8.96 8.36 19.64
C LYS A 208 -7.88 7.30 19.52
N ILE A 209 -6.62 7.69 19.55
CA ILE A 209 -5.48 6.79 19.35
C ILE A 209 -5.44 5.67 20.39
N ARG A 210 -5.08 4.47 19.91
CA ARG A 210 -4.66 3.34 20.72
C ARG A 210 -3.30 2.87 20.23
N PHE A 211 -2.42 2.48 21.17
CA PHE A 211 -1.08 2.03 20.81
C PHE A 211 -0.97 0.52 20.79
N THR A 212 -0.02 0.04 20.00
CA THR A 212 0.62 -1.28 20.17
C THR A 212 2.11 -1.11 20.05
N PHE A 213 2.88 -1.82 20.87
CA PHE A 213 4.33 -1.66 20.93
C PHE A 213 5.02 -2.92 20.43
N GLN A 214 6.10 -2.73 19.65
CA GLN A 214 7.01 -3.78 19.27
C GLN A 214 8.34 -3.52 19.95
N GLU A 215 8.77 -4.44 20.80
CA GLU A 215 10.02 -4.33 21.53
C GLU A 215 11.03 -5.37 21.05
N TYR A 216 12.31 -4.97 20.94
CA TYR A 216 13.40 -5.85 20.58
C TYR A 216 14.68 -5.40 21.26
N PHE A 217 15.20 -6.23 22.17
CA PHE A 217 16.37 -5.92 22.95
C PHE A 217 17.43 -7.00 22.78
N ARG A 218 18.68 -6.65 23.14
CA ARG A 218 19.79 -7.58 23.23
C ARG A 218 19.47 -8.74 24.19
N ARG A 219 20.16 -9.87 24.02
CA ARG A 219 20.00 -11.01 24.93
C ARG A 219 20.27 -10.60 26.38
N MET A 220 19.32 -10.89 27.24
CA MET A 220 19.46 -10.68 28.67
C MET A 220 20.42 -11.69 29.29
N SER A 221 21.03 -11.31 30.39
CA SER A 221 21.89 -12.15 31.24
C SER A 221 21.59 -11.83 32.69
N GLU A 222 22.40 -12.37 33.62
CA GLU A 222 22.31 -12.03 35.04
C GLU A 222 22.87 -10.63 35.37
N ASP A 223 23.48 -9.94 34.39
CA ASP A 223 23.99 -8.58 34.55
C ASP A 223 22.84 -7.57 34.70
N PRO A 224 22.69 -6.91 35.87
CA PRO A 224 21.62 -5.94 36.12
C PRO A 224 21.59 -4.74 35.13
N LYS A 225 22.76 -4.40 34.56
CA LYS A 225 22.86 -3.31 33.57
C LYS A 225 22.25 -3.66 32.23
N ARG A 226 22.27 -4.91 31.82
CA ARG A 226 21.60 -5.33 30.57
C ARG A 226 20.09 -5.16 30.66
N TRP A 227 19.51 -5.33 31.84
CA TRP A 227 18.10 -5.11 32.14
C TRP A 227 17.72 -3.63 32.17
N SER A 228 18.70 -2.71 32.27
CA SER A 228 18.45 -1.27 32.22
C SER A 228 17.71 -0.84 30.96
N GLN A 229 18.09 -1.38 29.80
CA GLN A 229 17.51 -0.95 28.49
C GLN A 229 16.03 -1.23 28.38
N PRO A 230 15.53 -2.47 28.51
CA PRO A 230 14.09 -2.74 28.43
C PRO A 230 13.31 -2.04 29.55
N PHE A 231 13.87 -1.95 30.75
CA PHE A 231 13.20 -1.29 31.86
C PHE A 231 13.04 0.23 31.63
N ALA A 232 14.10 0.90 31.17
CA ALA A 232 14.06 2.33 30.86
C ALA A 232 13.11 2.62 29.67
N ALA A 233 13.12 1.77 28.63
CA ALA A 233 12.21 1.89 27.51
C ALA A 233 10.73 1.74 27.95
N LEU A 234 10.45 0.74 28.79
CA LEU A 234 9.11 0.54 29.35
C LEU A 234 8.64 1.74 30.17
N LEU A 235 9.53 2.31 31.03
CA LEU A 235 9.20 3.51 31.81
C LEU A 235 8.91 4.71 30.91
N GLY A 236 9.67 4.91 29.83
CA GLY A 236 9.43 5.99 28.87
C GLY A 236 8.09 5.85 28.15
N ALA A 237 7.77 4.65 27.67
CA ALA A 237 6.47 4.38 27.04
C ALA A 237 5.31 4.55 28.02
N TYR A 238 5.50 4.15 29.29
CA TYR A 238 4.51 4.31 30.34
C TYR A 238 4.25 5.80 30.67
N ASP A 239 5.33 6.59 30.81
CA ASP A 239 5.26 8.04 31.02
C ASP A 239 4.48 8.73 29.89
N ALA A 240 4.77 8.39 28.64
CA ALA A 240 4.07 8.96 27.48
C ALA A 240 2.59 8.58 27.44
N GLN A 241 2.25 7.33 27.74
CA GLN A 241 0.84 6.90 27.82
C GLN A 241 0.06 7.65 28.89
N LEU A 242 0.65 7.82 30.08
CA LEU A 242 0.02 8.61 31.15
C LEU A 242 -0.09 10.08 30.78
N GLY A 243 0.95 10.65 30.16
CA GLY A 243 1.00 12.04 29.74
C GLY A 243 -0.09 12.40 28.74
N PHE A 244 -0.32 11.55 27.75
CA PHE A 244 -1.41 11.72 26.76
C PHE A 244 -2.77 11.21 27.28
N GLY A 245 -2.82 10.38 28.30
CA GLY A 245 -4.03 9.70 28.73
C GLY A 245 -4.50 8.64 27.70
N LEU A 246 -3.59 8.05 26.94
CA LEU A 246 -3.88 7.12 25.86
C LEU A 246 -3.30 5.72 26.17
N PRO A 247 -4.11 4.63 26.06
CA PRO A 247 -3.66 3.29 26.41
C PRO A 247 -3.02 2.56 25.24
N SER A 248 -2.11 1.65 25.53
CA SER A 248 -1.75 0.56 24.63
C SER A 248 -2.70 -0.63 24.79
N ILE A 249 -2.98 -1.33 23.68
CA ILE A 249 -3.86 -2.51 23.65
C ILE A 249 -3.06 -3.82 23.78
N GLY A 250 -1.76 -3.75 23.62
CA GLY A 250 -0.87 -4.90 23.65
C GLY A 250 0.45 -4.61 22.94
N GLY A 251 1.16 -5.65 22.61
CA GLY A 251 2.43 -5.56 21.93
C GLY A 251 3.12 -6.91 21.83
N LYS A 252 4.38 -6.88 21.43
CA LYS A 252 5.23 -8.08 21.33
C LYS A 252 6.64 -7.68 21.73
N ASP A 253 7.28 -8.45 22.60
CA ASP A 253 8.65 -8.27 23.03
C ASP A 253 9.55 -9.43 22.62
N SER A 254 10.85 -9.17 22.52
CA SER A 254 11.88 -10.18 22.31
C SER A 254 13.21 -9.70 22.89
N MET A 255 13.91 -10.62 23.55
CA MET A 255 15.23 -10.40 24.15
C MET A 255 16.30 -11.25 23.44
N SER A 256 16.19 -11.42 22.14
CA SER A 256 17.08 -12.27 21.32
C SER A 256 18.01 -11.50 20.38
N GLY A 257 18.08 -10.17 20.53
CA GLY A 257 18.80 -9.25 19.63
C GLY A 257 20.31 -9.21 19.83
N THR A 258 20.96 -10.35 20.05
CA THR A 258 22.42 -10.48 20.11
C THR A 258 22.90 -11.52 19.13
N PHE A 259 23.81 -11.13 18.24
CA PHE A 259 24.51 -12.02 17.34
C PHE A 259 26.02 -11.90 17.57
N ASN A 260 26.63 -12.93 18.14
CA ASN A 260 28.03 -12.92 18.60
C ASN A 260 28.32 -11.73 19.55
N VAL A 261 29.05 -10.73 19.04
CA VAL A 261 29.44 -9.51 19.80
C VAL A 261 28.59 -8.28 19.39
N ILE A 262 27.62 -8.45 18.51
CA ILE A 262 26.76 -7.37 18.02
C ILE A 262 25.44 -7.44 18.79
N ASP A 263 25.10 -6.37 19.48
CA ASP A 263 23.81 -6.15 20.10
C ASP A 263 22.97 -5.20 19.23
N VAL A 264 21.67 -5.45 19.09
CA VAL A 264 20.73 -4.49 18.48
C VAL A 264 20.63 -3.23 19.36
N PRO A 265 20.36 -2.05 18.76
CA PRO A 265 19.96 -0.89 19.55
C PRO A 265 18.75 -1.20 20.43
N PRO A 266 18.61 -0.57 21.61
CA PRO A 266 17.38 -0.69 22.38
C PRO A 266 16.20 -0.26 21.50
N THR A 267 15.26 -1.15 21.27
CA THR A 267 14.16 -0.92 20.33
C THR A 267 12.82 -1.00 21.03
N LEU A 268 12.07 0.10 21.03
CA LEU A 268 10.65 0.15 21.26
C LEU A 268 10.03 0.98 20.14
N VAL A 269 9.32 0.31 19.24
CA VAL A 269 8.53 0.97 18.18
C VAL A 269 7.13 1.18 18.70
N SER A 270 6.66 2.41 18.65
CA SER A 270 5.25 2.75 18.91
C SER A 270 4.48 2.74 17.61
N PHE A 271 3.40 1.98 17.56
CA PHE A 271 2.39 2.07 16.51
C PHE A 271 1.15 2.75 17.07
N ALA A 272 0.75 3.87 16.46
CA ALA A 272 -0.47 4.58 16.79
C ALA A 272 -1.56 4.22 15.77
N VAL A 273 -2.73 3.80 16.27
CA VAL A 273 -3.88 3.47 15.44
C VAL A 273 -5.02 4.43 15.77
N ASP A 274 -5.63 5.03 14.75
CA ASP A 274 -6.74 5.97 14.87
C ASP A 274 -7.83 5.67 13.85
N VAL A 275 -9.00 6.29 14.02
CA VAL A 275 -10.12 6.30 13.09
C VAL A 275 -10.57 7.73 12.82
N ALA A 276 -10.77 8.05 11.54
CA ALA A 276 -11.20 9.38 11.11
C ALA A 276 -12.26 9.28 10.01
N LYS A 277 -12.77 10.44 9.57
CA LYS A 277 -13.56 10.53 8.35
C LYS A 277 -12.68 10.89 7.17
N GLU A 278 -12.95 10.31 5.99
CA GLU A 278 -12.16 10.57 4.77
C GLU A 278 -12.07 12.08 4.44
N GLY A 279 -13.12 12.83 4.76
CA GLY A 279 -13.16 14.28 4.58
C GLY A 279 -12.25 15.07 5.52
N GLU A 280 -11.73 14.49 6.60
CA GLU A 280 -10.83 15.13 7.56
C GLU A 280 -9.35 14.94 7.21
N ILE A 281 -9.05 13.99 6.31
CA ILE A 281 -7.68 13.60 5.97
C ILE A 281 -6.94 14.72 5.21
N VAL A 282 -5.67 14.88 5.56
CA VAL A 282 -4.72 15.83 4.97
C VAL A 282 -3.53 15.05 4.42
N THR A 283 -3.20 15.28 3.15
CA THR A 283 -2.07 14.64 2.48
C THR A 283 -0.80 15.47 2.61
N PRO A 284 0.40 14.87 2.59
CA PRO A 284 1.62 15.59 2.96
C PRO A 284 2.22 16.48 1.87
N GLU A 285 1.92 16.28 0.58
CA GLU A 285 2.53 17.04 -0.50
C GLU A 285 2.06 18.48 -0.55
N LEU A 286 2.96 19.46 -0.81
CA LEU A 286 2.62 20.87 -0.99
C LEU A 286 1.62 21.08 -2.12
N LYS A 287 0.65 21.99 -1.93
CA LYS A 287 -0.54 22.13 -2.79
C LYS A 287 -0.47 23.35 -3.70
N LYS A 288 -0.05 24.51 -3.18
CA LYS A 288 -0.23 25.75 -3.93
C LYS A 288 0.78 26.82 -3.57
N ALA A 289 1.39 27.43 -4.59
CA ALA A 289 2.22 28.61 -4.44
C ALA A 289 1.44 29.78 -3.81
N GLY A 290 2.10 30.52 -2.92
CA GLY A 290 1.52 31.59 -2.14
C GLY A 290 1.00 31.19 -0.77
N ASN A 291 0.74 29.90 -0.52
CA ASN A 291 0.41 29.39 0.79
C ASN A 291 1.57 29.55 1.77
N LYS A 292 1.26 29.55 3.06
CA LYS A 292 2.25 29.75 4.12
C LYS A 292 2.75 28.44 4.69
N LEU A 293 4.04 28.41 4.99
CA LEU A 293 4.63 27.33 5.78
C LEU A 293 4.65 27.76 7.24
N VAL A 294 4.14 26.88 8.10
CA VAL A 294 3.95 27.13 9.53
C VAL A 294 4.56 25.98 10.32
N LYS A 295 5.37 26.31 11.32
CA LYS A 295 5.90 25.35 12.30
C LYS A 295 5.03 25.38 13.54
N PHE A 296 4.64 24.19 14.00
CA PHE A 296 4.00 23.92 15.28
C PHE A 296 5.03 23.21 16.16
N GLU A 297 5.35 23.79 17.31
CA GLU A 297 6.45 23.36 18.17
C GLU A 297 5.96 22.92 19.54
N ILE A 298 6.37 21.74 19.97
CA ILE A 298 6.09 21.23 21.31
C ILE A 298 7.07 21.83 22.33
N GLU A 299 6.59 22.08 23.53
CA GLU A 299 7.44 22.47 24.66
C GLU A 299 8.07 21.24 25.32
N LYS A 300 9.31 21.43 25.82
CA LYS A 300 10.04 20.43 26.60
C LYS A 300 10.36 20.99 27.99
N ASP A 301 10.37 20.13 28.98
CA ASP A 301 10.81 20.47 30.33
C ASP A 301 12.36 20.44 30.45
N GLU A 302 12.85 20.69 31.65
CA GLU A 302 14.30 20.72 31.96
C GLU A 302 14.99 19.35 31.83
N PHE A 303 14.22 18.26 31.63
CA PHE A 303 14.68 16.89 31.39
C PHE A 303 14.49 16.44 29.96
N ASP A 304 14.27 17.36 29.03
CA ASP A 304 13.97 17.09 27.61
C ASP A 304 12.70 16.22 27.40
N LYS A 305 11.75 16.23 28.34
CA LYS A 305 10.46 15.55 28.22
C LYS A 305 9.42 16.49 27.62
N PRO A 306 8.46 15.97 26.82
CA PRO A 306 7.35 16.78 26.35
C PRO A 306 6.49 17.33 27.50
N VAL A 307 6.08 18.59 27.42
CA VAL A 307 5.06 19.17 28.28
C VAL A 307 3.69 18.75 27.76
N TYR A 308 3.22 17.58 28.12
CA TYR A 308 2.05 16.94 27.52
C TYR A 308 0.79 17.83 27.48
N ALA A 309 0.57 18.67 28.50
CA ALA A 309 -0.57 19.59 28.51
C ALA A 309 -0.51 20.62 27.37
N GLN A 310 0.69 21.10 27.01
CA GLN A 310 0.89 21.99 25.87
C GLN A 310 0.80 21.19 24.56
N VAL A 311 1.42 20.03 24.47
CA VAL A 311 1.36 19.17 23.28
C VAL A 311 -0.07 18.84 22.89
N MET A 312 -0.91 18.45 23.86
CA MET A 312 -2.32 18.13 23.61
C MET A 312 -3.10 19.32 23.07
N LYS A 313 -2.91 20.52 23.64
CA LYS A 313 -3.56 21.75 23.11
C LYS A 313 -3.12 22.08 21.69
N LEU A 314 -1.81 21.93 21.43
CA LEU A 314 -1.24 22.16 20.11
C LEU A 314 -1.85 21.19 19.08
N TYR A 315 -1.95 19.89 19.40
CA TYR A 315 -2.50 18.89 18.51
C TYR A 315 -4.02 19.04 18.30
N GLU A 316 -4.77 19.51 19.32
CA GLU A 316 -6.18 19.90 19.15
C GLU A 316 -6.34 21.04 18.14
N ALA A 317 -5.48 22.07 18.22
CA ALA A 317 -5.52 23.19 17.28
C ALA A 317 -5.18 22.72 15.85
N ILE A 318 -4.15 21.88 15.69
CA ILE A 318 -3.75 21.33 14.37
C ILE A 318 -4.89 20.50 13.78
N HIS A 319 -5.52 19.61 14.56
CA HIS A 319 -6.68 18.84 14.13
C HIS A 319 -7.83 19.76 13.68
N SER A 320 -8.11 20.81 14.42
CA SER A 320 -9.15 21.79 14.06
C SER A 320 -8.83 22.50 12.73
N LEU A 321 -7.57 22.89 12.50
CA LEU A 321 -7.14 23.48 11.22
C LEU A 321 -7.26 22.48 10.05
N ALA A 322 -7.05 21.19 10.29
CA ALA A 322 -7.26 20.13 9.30
C ALA A 322 -8.74 19.97 8.93
N VAL A 323 -9.61 19.83 9.93
CA VAL A 323 -11.07 19.69 9.75
C VAL A 323 -11.66 20.88 9.00
N ASN A 324 -11.22 22.10 9.33
CA ASN A 324 -11.65 23.33 8.66
C ASN A 324 -11.02 23.54 7.29
N LYS A 325 -10.12 22.64 6.82
CA LYS A 325 -9.38 22.78 5.56
C LYS A 325 -8.54 24.06 5.49
N THR A 326 -8.08 24.54 6.62
CA THR A 326 -7.13 25.66 6.75
C THR A 326 -5.71 25.15 6.56
N MET A 327 -5.40 24.00 7.20
CA MET A 327 -4.22 23.20 6.92
C MET A 327 -4.49 22.27 5.74
N VAL A 328 -3.70 22.41 4.66
CA VAL A 328 -3.90 21.66 3.41
C VAL A 328 -2.83 20.62 3.14
N ALA A 329 -1.68 20.74 3.79
CA ALA A 329 -0.64 19.71 3.82
C ALA A 329 0.12 19.81 5.15
N ALA A 330 0.64 18.70 5.65
CA ALA A 330 1.49 18.71 6.85
C ALA A 330 2.41 17.50 6.91
N TYR A 331 3.50 17.64 7.66
CA TYR A 331 4.52 16.64 7.87
C TYR A 331 5.06 16.72 9.31
N ALA A 332 5.09 15.61 10.03
CA ALA A 332 5.70 15.53 11.35
C ALA A 332 7.23 15.49 11.22
N LEU A 333 7.93 16.24 12.07
CA LEU A 333 9.39 16.26 12.07
C LEU A 333 9.94 15.05 12.84
N ASP A 334 11.10 14.59 12.38
CA ASP A 334 11.87 13.50 12.96
C ASP A 334 13.29 13.97 13.39
N ALA A 335 14.21 13.04 13.50
CA ALA A 335 15.61 13.29 13.85
C ALA A 335 16.37 14.21 12.88
N LYS A 336 15.89 14.36 11.64
CA LYS A 336 16.56 15.12 10.56
C LYS A 336 15.93 16.48 10.31
N GLY A 337 14.95 16.82 11.11
CA GLY A 337 14.41 18.15 11.26
C GLY A 337 13.62 18.68 10.07
N MET A 338 13.52 20.00 10.03
CA MET A 338 12.66 20.73 9.11
C MET A 338 13.14 20.65 7.66
N ALA A 339 14.45 20.70 7.42
CA ALA A 339 15.01 20.67 6.07
C ALA A 339 14.60 19.41 5.31
N ALA A 340 14.66 18.24 5.96
CA ALA A 340 14.20 16.96 5.39
C ALA A 340 12.68 16.99 5.16
N ALA A 341 11.90 17.40 6.16
CA ALA A 341 10.44 17.37 6.11
C ALA A 341 9.88 18.23 4.98
N VAL A 342 10.25 19.52 4.90
CA VAL A 342 9.72 20.43 3.88
C VAL A 342 10.20 20.05 2.47
N SER A 343 11.43 19.53 2.34
CA SER A 343 11.91 19.02 1.06
C SER A 343 11.03 17.84 0.56
N LYS A 344 10.76 16.86 1.41
CA LYS A 344 9.87 15.74 1.06
C LYS A 344 8.45 16.19 0.71
N MET A 345 7.90 17.18 1.43
CA MET A 345 6.61 17.78 1.08
C MET A 345 6.61 18.42 -0.32
N SER A 346 7.72 19.01 -0.75
CA SER A 346 7.84 19.72 -2.04
C SER A 346 7.98 18.79 -3.25
N PHE A 347 8.60 17.63 -3.09
CA PHE A 347 9.00 16.75 -4.19
C PHE A 347 7.82 16.22 -5.01
N GLY A 348 6.72 15.84 -4.37
CA GLY A 348 5.58 15.21 -5.03
C GLY A 348 4.92 16.07 -6.10
N ASN A 349 4.85 17.36 -5.90
CA ASN A 349 4.29 18.32 -6.86
C ASN A 349 5.35 19.23 -7.50
N LYS A 350 6.62 19.05 -7.13
CA LYS A 350 7.75 19.93 -7.54
C LYS A 350 7.48 21.40 -7.29
N LEU A 351 6.76 21.72 -6.21
CA LEU A 351 6.56 23.09 -5.76
C LEU A 351 7.75 23.52 -4.92
N GLY A 352 8.34 24.68 -5.22
CA GLY A 352 9.41 25.24 -4.42
C GLY A 352 8.91 25.85 -3.12
N PHE A 353 9.86 26.25 -2.29
CA PHE A 353 9.55 26.97 -1.06
C PHE A 353 10.70 27.90 -0.65
N ALA A 354 10.36 28.91 0.16
CA ALA A 354 11.32 29.82 0.77
C ALA A 354 11.09 29.85 2.28
N ILE A 355 12.11 29.49 3.05
CA ILE A 355 12.13 29.64 4.51
C ILE A 355 12.83 30.94 4.87
N CYS A 356 12.24 31.66 5.81
CA CYS A 356 12.74 32.91 6.33
C CYS A 356 13.92 32.69 7.29
N ASP A 357 15.11 33.15 6.94
CA ASP A 357 16.35 33.00 7.72
C ASP A 357 16.40 33.81 9.01
N SER A 358 15.56 34.84 9.12
CA SER A 358 15.35 35.57 10.37
C SER A 358 14.28 34.93 11.28
N CYS A 359 13.49 33.99 10.76
CA CYS A 359 12.45 33.30 11.51
C CYS A 359 12.94 31.98 12.07
N VAL A 360 13.87 31.29 11.39
CA VAL A 360 14.42 29.97 11.71
C VAL A 360 15.93 30.07 11.58
N SER A 361 16.66 29.67 12.62
CA SER A 361 18.13 29.63 12.56
C SER A 361 18.61 28.43 11.69
N LYS A 362 19.85 28.52 11.21
CA LYS A 362 20.43 27.45 10.38
C LYS A 362 20.58 26.12 11.17
N GLU A 363 20.82 26.20 12.45
CA GLU A 363 20.90 25.03 13.33
C GLU A 363 19.53 24.38 13.53
N GLU A 364 18.48 25.18 13.67
CA GLU A 364 17.10 24.71 13.84
C GLU A 364 16.56 23.97 12.61
N LEU A 365 17.05 24.29 11.40
CA LEU A 365 16.67 23.57 10.17
C LEU A 365 16.95 22.07 10.24
N PHE A 366 18.03 21.69 10.92
CA PHE A 366 18.56 20.32 10.94
C PHE A 366 18.50 19.68 12.34
N ALA A 367 17.99 20.40 13.34
CA ALA A 367 17.82 19.88 14.68
C ALA A 367 16.75 18.81 14.75
N PRO A 368 16.91 17.78 15.61
CA PRO A 368 15.84 16.80 15.88
C PRO A 368 14.58 17.53 16.36
N GLY A 369 13.45 17.22 15.68
CA GLY A 369 12.19 17.90 15.88
C GLY A 369 11.02 16.99 16.25
N PHE A 370 11.28 15.85 16.90
CA PHE A 370 10.25 14.90 17.27
C PHE A 370 9.05 15.57 17.96
N GLY A 371 7.85 15.31 17.43
CA GLY A 371 6.60 15.89 17.92
C GLY A 371 6.23 17.23 17.30
N ASN A 372 7.19 17.94 16.67
CA ASN A 372 6.90 19.16 15.92
C ASN A 372 6.26 18.80 14.58
N ILE A 373 5.46 19.71 14.04
CA ILE A 373 4.79 19.54 12.74
C ILE A 373 5.04 20.80 11.90
N VAL A 374 5.38 20.61 10.62
CA VAL A 374 5.37 21.68 9.62
C VAL A 374 4.13 21.49 8.74
N ALA A 375 3.40 22.57 8.50
CA ALA A 375 2.18 22.54 7.71
C ALA A 375 2.15 23.64 6.66
N GLU A 376 1.45 23.36 5.56
CA GLU A 376 1.03 24.35 4.57
C GLU A 376 -0.37 24.84 4.94
N ILE A 377 -0.49 26.16 5.09
CA ILE A 377 -1.74 26.85 5.43
C ILE A 377 -2.26 27.60 4.21
N ASP A 378 -3.53 27.43 3.89
CA ASP A 378 -4.20 28.16 2.81
C ASP A 378 -4.15 29.68 3.09
N ALA A 379 -3.50 30.41 2.18
CA ALA A 379 -3.33 31.85 2.29
C ALA A 379 -4.65 32.63 2.38
N THR A 380 -5.76 32.04 1.97
CA THR A 380 -7.10 32.67 2.06
C THR A 380 -7.75 32.51 3.45
N LYS A 381 -7.16 31.67 4.33
CA LYS A 381 -7.68 31.34 5.65
C LYS A 381 -6.77 31.77 6.80
N MET A 382 -5.92 32.75 6.57
CA MET A 382 -4.94 33.23 7.56
C MET A 382 -5.58 33.69 8.88
N ALA A 383 -6.79 34.20 8.87
CA ALA A 383 -7.48 34.64 10.09
C ALA A 383 -7.72 33.50 11.10
N GLU A 384 -7.93 32.26 10.62
CA GLU A 384 -8.05 31.09 11.47
C GLU A 384 -6.71 30.72 12.13
N LEU A 385 -5.60 30.81 11.36
CA LEU A 385 -4.27 30.62 11.91
C LEU A 385 -3.89 31.72 12.92
N GLU A 386 -4.21 32.97 12.65
CA GLU A 386 -3.96 34.09 13.57
C GLU A 386 -4.67 33.89 14.93
N ALA A 387 -5.87 33.32 14.92
CA ALA A 387 -6.58 32.97 16.16
C ALA A 387 -5.81 31.88 16.95
N VAL A 388 -5.26 30.86 16.28
CA VAL A 388 -4.43 29.83 16.90
C VAL A 388 -3.13 30.41 17.45
N ILE A 389 -2.47 31.30 16.72
CA ILE A 389 -1.24 32.01 17.17
C ILE A 389 -1.58 32.87 18.42
N ALA A 390 -2.71 33.55 18.43
CA ALA A 390 -3.12 34.36 19.59
C ALA A 390 -3.35 33.52 20.85
N GLU A 391 -3.74 32.26 20.72
CA GLU A 391 -3.98 31.33 21.83
C GLU A 391 -2.69 30.64 22.28
N LEU A 392 -1.85 30.17 21.34
CA LEU A 392 -0.69 29.30 21.61
C LEU A 392 0.66 30.03 21.58
N GLY A 393 0.67 31.28 21.16
CA GLY A 393 1.88 32.13 21.14
C GLY A 393 3.02 31.57 20.31
N ASP A 394 4.22 31.57 20.88
CA ASP A 394 5.46 31.18 20.20
C ASP A 394 5.52 29.71 19.76
N ALA A 395 4.60 28.87 20.21
CA ALA A 395 4.48 27.49 19.76
C ALA A 395 4.04 27.37 18.28
N VAL A 396 3.55 28.47 17.68
CA VAL A 396 3.07 28.48 16.28
C VAL A 396 3.73 29.63 15.54
N LYS A 397 4.57 29.32 14.55
CA LYS A 397 5.35 30.32 13.80
C LYS A 397 5.16 30.18 12.31
N VAL A 398 4.89 31.29 11.61
CA VAL A 398 5.00 31.35 10.16
C VAL A 398 6.49 31.38 9.82
N ILE A 399 6.95 30.38 9.10
CA ILE A 399 8.39 30.17 8.81
C ILE A 399 8.76 30.47 7.34
N GLY A 400 7.77 30.60 6.46
CA GLY A 400 8.03 30.80 5.04
C GLY A 400 6.79 30.68 4.17
N SER A 401 7.00 30.42 2.91
CA SER A 401 5.93 30.26 1.92
C SER A 401 6.28 29.27 0.81
N VAL A 402 5.27 28.68 0.21
CA VAL A 402 5.36 27.86 -1.00
C VAL A 402 5.51 28.76 -2.22
N THR A 403 6.35 28.37 -3.18
CA THR A 403 6.65 29.13 -4.41
C THR A 403 6.38 28.30 -5.67
N GLU A 404 6.14 28.98 -6.80
CA GLU A 404 6.02 28.32 -8.11
C GLU A 404 7.38 27.88 -8.67
N GLU A 405 8.44 28.61 -8.32
CA GLU A 405 9.79 28.28 -8.76
C GLU A 405 10.23 26.95 -8.15
N GLU A 406 10.66 26.01 -8.96
CA GLU A 406 11.15 24.69 -8.54
C GLU A 406 12.51 24.79 -7.83
N THR A 407 12.54 25.51 -6.68
CA THR A 407 13.75 25.76 -5.89
C THR A 407 13.47 25.71 -4.38
N ILE A 408 14.48 25.28 -3.64
CA ILE A 408 14.55 25.36 -2.18
C ILE A 408 15.36 26.60 -1.83
N LYS A 409 14.79 27.54 -1.05
CA LYS A 409 15.43 28.79 -0.66
C LYS A 409 15.50 28.97 0.86
N TYR A 410 16.66 29.40 1.35
CA TYR A 410 16.88 29.83 2.73
C TYR A 410 17.89 31.00 2.72
N GLY A 411 17.47 32.22 3.02
CA GLY A 411 18.28 33.41 2.79
C GLY A 411 18.78 33.47 1.34
N ASP A 412 20.09 33.59 1.17
CA ASP A 412 20.75 33.61 -0.16
C ASP A 412 21.01 32.19 -0.71
N MET A 413 20.82 31.14 0.09
CA MET A 413 21.03 29.75 -0.35
C MET A 413 19.90 29.28 -1.27
N VAL A 414 20.28 28.71 -2.41
CA VAL A 414 19.36 28.13 -3.39
C VAL A 414 19.84 26.74 -3.81
N ILE A 415 18.91 25.78 -3.81
CA ILE A 415 19.06 24.44 -4.39
C ILE A 415 17.94 24.26 -5.41
N THR A 416 18.27 23.76 -6.61
CA THR A 416 17.24 23.42 -7.59
C THR A 416 16.49 22.17 -7.16
N MET A 417 15.22 22.04 -7.54
CA MET A 417 14.41 20.88 -7.22
C MET A 417 15.02 19.59 -7.80
N ASP A 418 15.55 19.66 -9.02
CA ASP A 418 16.18 18.50 -9.67
C ASP A 418 17.45 18.05 -8.93
N ASP A 419 18.31 19.00 -8.45
CA ASP A 419 19.48 18.66 -7.64
C ASP A 419 19.06 18.01 -6.31
N ALA A 420 18.04 18.55 -5.66
CA ALA A 420 17.53 18.02 -4.39
C ALA A 420 16.96 16.60 -4.55
N ILE A 421 16.11 16.39 -5.55
CA ILE A 421 15.51 15.08 -5.83
C ILE A 421 16.58 14.07 -6.22
N SER A 422 17.50 14.43 -7.13
CA SER A 422 18.58 13.53 -7.55
C SER A 422 19.47 13.13 -6.38
N THR A 423 19.77 14.05 -5.48
CA THR A 423 20.55 13.77 -4.25
C THR A 423 19.80 12.83 -3.32
N TRP A 424 18.49 13.03 -3.18
CA TRP A 424 17.63 12.21 -2.33
C TRP A 424 17.42 10.79 -2.86
N GLU A 425 17.30 10.60 -4.19
CA GLU A 425 17.09 9.29 -4.82
C GLU A 425 18.37 8.45 -4.92
N ALA A 426 19.54 9.08 -5.07
CA ALA A 426 20.78 8.41 -5.41
C ALA A 426 21.28 7.32 -4.42
N PRO A 427 21.16 7.44 -3.09
CA PRO A 427 21.82 6.51 -2.16
C PRO A 427 21.41 5.06 -2.31
N LEU A 428 20.13 4.78 -2.51
CA LEU A 428 19.59 3.43 -2.59
C LEU A 428 19.39 2.91 -4.03
N GLU A 429 19.57 3.74 -5.07
CA GLU A 429 19.32 3.37 -6.46
C GLU A 429 20.16 2.18 -6.92
N LYS A 430 21.37 1.97 -6.36
CA LYS A 430 22.23 0.82 -6.67
C LYS A 430 21.72 -0.50 -6.06
N VAL A 431 20.95 -0.44 -4.98
CA VAL A 431 20.45 -1.62 -4.25
C VAL A 431 19.01 -1.92 -4.62
N PHE A 432 18.20 -0.88 -4.73
CA PHE A 432 16.78 -0.93 -5.10
C PHE A 432 16.52 0.00 -6.29
N PRO A 433 16.95 -0.38 -7.48
CA PRO A 433 16.82 0.47 -8.66
C PRO A 433 15.33 0.77 -8.96
N THR A 434 15.05 2.00 -9.36
CA THR A 434 13.73 2.41 -9.85
C THR A 434 13.58 2.23 -11.35
N ARG A 435 14.70 2.11 -12.07
CA ARG A 435 14.78 1.91 -13.53
C ARG A 435 16.08 1.17 -13.91
N VAL A 436 16.11 0.60 -15.09
CA VAL A 436 17.29 -0.10 -15.66
C VAL A 436 17.74 0.45 -17.00
N THR A 437 16.97 1.34 -17.62
CA THR A 437 17.32 2.02 -18.88
C THR A 437 17.08 3.51 -18.77
N ASP A 438 17.85 4.28 -19.51
CA ASP A 438 17.68 5.74 -19.67
C ASP A 438 16.98 6.09 -20.99
N ASP A 439 16.28 5.13 -21.62
CA ASP A 439 15.51 5.38 -22.84
C ASP A 439 14.28 6.25 -22.53
N LYS A 440 14.33 7.51 -22.96
CA LYS A 440 13.26 8.50 -22.81
C LYS A 440 12.56 8.81 -24.14
N THR A 441 12.65 7.91 -25.10
CA THR A 441 12.04 8.10 -26.42
C THR A 441 10.54 8.35 -26.28
N VAL A 442 10.07 9.47 -26.81
CA VAL A 442 8.66 9.77 -27.00
C VAL A 442 8.22 9.15 -28.33
N LEU A 443 7.09 8.47 -28.30
CA LEU A 443 6.59 7.72 -29.43
C LEU A 443 5.53 8.55 -30.19
N ASP A 444 5.63 8.60 -31.50
CA ASP A 444 4.59 9.13 -32.39
C ASP A 444 3.74 7.96 -32.91
N THR A 445 2.70 7.60 -32.16
CA THR A 445 1.81 6.50 -32.52
C THR A 445 0.40 7.04 -32.81
N PRO A 446 -0.26 6.51 -33.87
CA PRO A 446 -1.56 7.04 -34.28
C PRO A 446 -2.68 6.72 -33.30
N ILE A 447 -3.58 7.68 -33.07
CA ILE A 447 -4.86 7.46 -32.39
C ILE A 447 -5.84 6.93 -33.44
N TYR A 448 -6.48 5.80 -33.11
CA TYR A 448 -7.48 5.19 -33.98
C TYR A 448 -8.88 5.73 -33.69
N THR A 449 -9.47 6.41 -34.67
CA THR A 449 -10.82 6.98 -34.60
C THR A 449 -11.76 6.46 -35.71
N GLY A 450 -11.27 5.55 -36.58
CA GLY A 450 -11.94 5.08 -37.76
C GLY A 450 -12.97 3.95 -37.56
N GLY A 451 -13.13 3.45 -36.33
CA GLY A 451 -14.00 2.30 -36.06
C GLY A 451 -15.39 2.67 -35.59
N SER A 452 -16.34 1.78 -35.87
CA SER A 452 -17.63 1.74 -35.17
C SER A 452 -17.53 0.75 -34.00
N VAL A 453 -18.08 1.14 -32.86
CA VAL A 453 -18.21 0.23 -31.72
C VAL A 453 -19.16 -0.90 -32.08
N TYR A 454 -18.80 -2.15 -31.75
CA TYR A 454 -19.70 -3.29 -31.96
C TYR A 454 -20.99 -3.09 -31.17
N VAL A 455 -22.12 -3.29 -31.79
CA VAL A 455 -23.45 -3.10 -31.21
C VAL A 455 -24.03 -4.44 -30.78
N CYS A 456 -24.39 -4.55 -29.51
CA CYS A 456 -25.04 -5.73 -28.97
C CYS A 456 -26.42 -5.95 -29.57
N LYS A 457 -26.69 -7.15 -30.06
CA LYS A 457 -27.99 -7.57 -30.56
C LYS A 457 -28.86 -8.19 -29.47
N ASN A 458 -28.24 -8.73 -28.45
CA ASN A 458 -28.88 -9.44 -27.33
C ASN A 458 -28.96 -8.52 -26.10
N LYS A 459 -29.84 -7.52 -26.14
CA LYS A 459 -29.99 -6.52 -25.07
C LYS A 459 -30.51 -7.12 -23.76
N VAL A 460 -29.97 -6.66 -22.64
CA VAL A 460 -30.32 -7.09 -21.26
C VAL A 460 -30.34 -5.87 -20.37
N ALA A 461 -31.40 -5.67 -19.60
CA ALA A 461 -31.52 -4.50 -18.72
C ALA A 461 -30.45 -4.48 -17.61
N ARG A 462 -30.07 -5.64 -17.10
CA ARG A 462 -29.06 -5.79 -16.06
C ARG A 462 -28.19 -7.03 -16.38
N PRO A 463 -27.00 -6.84 -16.92
CA PRO A 463 -26.14 -7.95 -17.28
C PRO A 463 -25.56 -8.64 -16.03
N THR A 464 -25.35 -9.94 -16.15
CA THR A 464 -24.67 -10.75 -15.16
C THR A 464 -23.22 -10.94 -15.55
N VAL A 465 -22.31 -10.78 -14.59
CA VAL A 465 -20.86 -10.95 -14.76
C VAL A 465 -20.40 -12.19 -14.01
N PHE A 466 -19.79 -13.13 -14.72
CA PHE A 466 -19.11 -14.25 -14.10
C PHE A 466 -17.67 -13.90 -13.79
N ILE A 467 -17.23 -14.12 -12.55
CA ILE A 467 -15.88 -13.88 -12.06
C ILE A 467 -15.30 -15.20 -11.55
N PRO A 468 -14.46 -15.89 -12.34
CA PRO A 468 -13.78 -17.10 -11.91
C PRO A 468 -12.65 -16.79 -10.93
N VAL A 469 -12.60 -17.52 -9.82
CA VAL A 469 -11.58 -17.37 -8.78
C VAL A 469 -10.76 -18.66 -8.71
N PHE A 470 -9.44 -18.52 -8.82
CA PHE A 470 -8.49 -19.62 -8.65
C PHE A 470 -7.62 -19.39 -7.43
N PRO A 471 -6.98 -20.42 -6.86
CA PRO A 471 -5.98 -20.19 -5.81
C PRO A 471 -4.96 -19.13 -6.22
N GLY A 472 -4.79 -18.08 -5.39
CA GLY A 472 -3.94 -16.91 -5.67
C GLY A 472 -4.61 -15.74 -6.38
N THR A 473 -5.87 -15.84 -6.82
CA THR A 473 -6.67 -14.67 -7.24
C THR A 473 -6.92 -13.78 -6.03
N ASN A 474 -6.84 -12.46 -6.22
CA ASN A 474 -7.01 -11.50 -5.11
C ASN A 474 -7.77 -10.22 -5.49
N CYS A 475 -8.24 -10.08 -6.74
CA CYS A 475 -8.99 -8.90 -7.21
C CYS A 475 -10.47 -9.22 -7.53
N GLU A 476 -10.99 -10.36 -7.09
CA GLU A 476 -12.38 -10.75 -7.35
C GLU A 476 -13.38 -9.82 -6.64
N TYR A 477 -13.10 -9.42 -5.40
CA TYR A 477 -13.96 -8.50 -4.65
C TYR A 477 -13.95 -7.10 -5.26
N ASP A 478 -12.78 -6.60 -5.67
CA ASP A 478 -12.66 -5.28 -6.32
C ASP A 478 -13.40 -5.27 -7.65
N SER A 479 -13.24 -6.34 -8.44
CA SER A 479 -13.95 -6.54 -9.71
C SER A 479 -15.46 -6.63 -9.52
N ALA A 480 -15.93 -7.41 -8.55
CA ALA A 480 -17.36 -7.54 -8.24
C ALA A 480 -17.96 -6.19 -7.86
N LYS A 481 -17.34 -5.47 -6.90
CA LYS A 481 -17.78 -4.14 -6.48
C LYS A 481 -17.81 -3.12 -7.62
N ALA A 482 -16.83 -3.18 -8.53
CA ALA A 482 -16.78 -2.27 -9.69
C ALA A 482 -17.95 -2.52 -10.66
N PHE A 483 -18.27 -3.78 -10.95
CA PHE A 483 -19.42 -4.12 -11.80
C PHE A 483 -20.77 -3.85 -11.14
N GLU A 484 -20.90 -4.13 -9.84
CA GLU A 484 -22.13 -3.84 -9.07
C GLU A 484 -22.40 -2.33 -9.02
N ARG A 485 -21.37 -1.50 -8.82
CA ARG A 485 -21.48 -0.03 -8.91
C ARG A 485 -21.92 0.43 -10.30
N ALA A 486 -21.49 -0.28 -11.35
CA ALA A 486 -21.89 -0.01 -12.72
C ALA A 486 -23.31 -0.52 -13.07
N GLY A 487 -23.98 -1.26 -12.16
CA GLY A 487 -25.34 -1.74 -12.31
C GLY A 487 -25.48 -3.17 -12.84
N ALA A 488 -24.43 -3.99 -12.77
CA ALA A 488 -24.49 -5.42 -13.08
C ALA A 488 -24.81 -6.27 -11.86
N ASP A 489 -25.18 -7.54 -12.08
CA ASP A 489 -25.15 -8.60 -11.10
C ASP A 489 -23.87 -9.40 -11.24
N THR A 490 -23.34 -9.96 -10.14
CA THR A 490 -22.10 -10.74 -10.16
C THR A 490 -22.31 -12.17 -9.71
N ILE A 491 -21.57 -13.10 -10.33
CA ILE A 491 -21.46 -14.52 -9.93
C ILE A 491 -19.98 -14.78 -9.70
N VAL A 492 -19.56 -14.84 -8.44
CA VAL A 492 -18.20 -15.17 -8.05
C VAL A 492 -18.16 -16.66 -7.66
N LYS A 493 -17.28 -17.45 -8.28
CA LYS A 493 -17.13 -18.88 -7.99
C LYS A 493 -15.66 -19.26 -7.87
N VAL A 494 -15.36 -19.98 -6.79
CA VAL A 494 -14.04 -20.54 -6.52
C VAL A 494 -13.86 -21.86 -7.26
N PHE A 495 -12.75 -22.01 -7.96
CA PHE A 495 -12.33 -23.27 -8.57
C PHE A 495 -11.68 -24.15 -7.49
N LYS A 496 -12.39 -25.19 -7.07
CA LYS A 496 -11.92 -26.14 -6.06
C LYS A 496 -10.99 -27.16 -6.72
N ASN A 497 -9.87 -27.47 -6.08
CA ASN A 497 -8.84 -28.37 -6.62
C ASN A 497 -8.21 -29.30 -5.57
N LEU A 498 -8.83 -29.48 -4.40
CA LEU A 498 -8.31 -30.37 -3.35
C LEU A 498 -8.32 -31.84 -3.76
N ASN A 499 -9.24 -32.24 -4.64
CA ASN A 499 -9.32 -33.59 -5.19
C ASN A 499 -9.93 -33.61 -6.62
N ALA A 500 -9.96 -34.76 -7.24
CA ALA A 500 -10.44 -34.91 -8.63
C ALA A 500 -11.94 -34.64 -8.80
N ASP A 501 -12.75 -34.89 -7.76
CA ASP A 501 -14.21 -34.62 -7.79
C ASP A 501 -14.46 -33.13 -7.73
N ASP A 502 -13.73 -32.39 -6.89
CA ASP A 502 -13.78 -30.93 -6.81
C ASP A 502 -13.47 -30.28 -8.16
N ILE A 503 -12.44 -30.77 -8.87
CA ILE A 503 -12.11 -30.29 -10.21
C ILE A 503 -13.26 -30.49 -11.19
N ARG A 504 -13.86 -31.68 -11.20
CA ARG A 504 -15.00 -32.01 -12.09
C ARG A 504 -16.22 -31.13 -11.78
N GLU A 505 -16.52 -30.97 -10.49
CA GLU A 505 -17.61 -30.10 -10.04
C GLU A 505 -17.35 -28.63 -10.45
N SER A 506 -16.14 -28.13 -10.24
CA SER A 506 -15.77 -26.76 -10.58
C SER A 506 -15.91 -26.48 -12.07
N VAL A 507 -15.48 -27.39 -12.94
CA VAL A 507 -15.67 -27.24 -14.40
C VAL A 507 -17.15 -27.11 -14.73
N LYS A 508 -18.02 -27.94 -14.11
CA LYS A 508 -19.47 -27.89 -14.34
C LYS A 508 -20.07 -26.58 -13.83
N VAL A 509 -19.70 -26.15 -12.61
CA VAL A 509 -20.20 -24.88 -12.02
C VAL A 509 -19.76 -23.69 -12.85
N PHE A 510 -18.54 -23.68 -13.38
CA PHE A 510 -18.07 -22.61 -14.26
C PHE A 510 -18.80 -22.59 -15.59
N GLU A 511 -18.99 -23.76 -16.23
CA GLU A 511 -19.79 -23.90 -17.47
C GLU A 511 -21.20 -23.31 -17.28
N GLU A 512 -21.89 -23.70 -16.20
CA GLU A 512 -23.23 -23.21 -15.87
C GLU A 512 -23.25 -21.71 -15.56
N SER A 513 -22.21 -21.20 -14.90
CA SER A 513 -22.08 -19.75 -14.58
C SER A 513 -21.85 -18.92 -15.84
N ILE A 514 -20.98 -19.38 -16.73
CA ILE A 514 -20.76 -18.74 -18.04
C ILE A 514 -22.05 -18.74 -18.85
N ALA A 515 -22.81 -19.85 -18.83
CA ALA A 515 -24.08 -19.95 -19.56
C ALA A 515 -25.14 -18.94 -19.11
N LYS A 516 -25.12 -18.52 -17.83
CA LYS A 516 -26.05 -17.54 -17.24
C LYS A 516 -25.59 -16.09 -17.42
N SER A 517 -24.32 -15.87 -17.77
CA SER A 517 -23.70 -14.55 -17.77
C SER A 517 -23.62 -13.91 -19.15
N GLN A 518 -23.55 -12.60 -19.21
CA GLN A 518 -23.32 -11.79 -20.41
C GLN A 518 -21.87 -11.31 -20.49
N ILE A 519 -21.19 -11.25 -19.35
CA ILE A 519 -19.82 -10.81 -19.23
C ILE A 519 -19.02 -11.90 -18.49
N ILE A 520 -17.78 -12.13 -18.91
CA ILE A 520 -16.79 -12.85 -18.15
C ILE A 520 -15.66 -11.88 -17.77
N MET A 521 -15.36 -11.79 -16.48
CA MET A 521 -14.27 -10.98 -15.93
C MET A 521 -13.18 -11.89 -15.40
N PHE A 522 -11.99 -11.86 -16.02
CA PHE A 522 -10.79 -12.50 -15.52
C PHE A 522 -10.08 -11.56 -14.57
N PRO A 523 -10.14 -11.77 -13.25
CA PRO A 523 -9.59 -10.86 -12.26
C PRO A 523 -8.06 -10.93 -12.20
N GLY A 524 -7.47 -9.92 -11.57
CA GLY A 524 -6.06 -9.90 -11.23
C GLY A 524 -5.72 -10.80 -10.06
N GLY A 525 -4.44 -10.94 -9.78
CA GLY A 525 -3.88 -11.75 -8.72
C GLY A 525 -2.68 -12.54 -9.20
N PHE A 526 -2.40 -13.65 -8.51
CA PHE A 526 -1.26 -14.53 -8.73
C PHE A 526 -1.72 -15.98 -8.82
N SER A 527 -2.57 -16.28 -9.81
CA SER A 527 -3.22 -17.59 -9.91
C SER A 527 -2.20 -18.75 -9.94
N ALA A 528 -2.29 -19.64 -8.96
CA ALA A 528 -1.40 -20.78 -8.71
C ALA A 528 0.06 -20.41 -8.37
N GLY A 529 0.30 -19.20 -7.83
CA GLY A 529 1.62 -18.64 -7.60
C GLY A 529 2.27 -18.23 -8.93
N ASP A 530 2.66 -16.99 -9.05
CA ASP A 530 3.37 -16.50 -10.24
C ASP A 530 4.77 -17.10 -10.28
N GLU A 531 4.86 -18.26 -10.89
CA GLU A 531 6.12 -18.90 -11.18
C GLU A 531 6.73 -18.30 -12.46
N PRO A 532 8.06 -18.23 -12.56
CA PRO A 532 8.72 -17.96 -13.82
C PRO A 532 8.10 -18.83 -14.91
N ASP A 533 7.86 -18.28 -16.08
CA ASP A 533 7.23 -18.93 -17.25
C ASP A 533 5.72 -19.13 -17.15
N GLY A 534 5.01 -18.52 -16.16
CA GLY A 534 3.67 -18.98 -16.02
C GLY A 534 2.57 -18.15 -15.44
N SER A 535 2.67 -16.87 -15.40
CA SER A 535 1.51 -16.04 -15.04
C SER A 535 0.26 -16.49 -15.78
N ALA A 536 -0.81 -16.73 -15.03
CA ALA A 536 -2.08 -17.27 -15.52
C ALA A 536 -2.05 -18.68 -16.15
N LYS A 537 -1.09 -19.53 -15.84
CA LYS A 537 -1.08 -20.94 -16.30
C LYS A 537 -2.35 -21.68 -15.90
N PHE A 538 -2.81 -21.48 -14.68
CA PHE A 538 -3.98 -22.17 -14.16
C PHE A 538 -5.24 -21.75 -14.91
N PHE A 539 -5.46 -20.45 -15.10
CA PHE A 539 -6.53 -19.94 -15.96
C PHE A 539 -6.46 -20.54 -17.35
N ALA A 540 -5.30 -20.48 -18.00
CA ALA A 540 -5.13 -20.96 -19.35
C ALA A 540 -5.41 -22.47 -19.45
N THR A 541 -4.95 -23.27 -18.49
CA THR A 541 -5.19 -24.72 -18.46
C THR A 541 -6.66 -25.03 -18.27
N ALA A 542 -7.34 -24.40 -17.31
CA ALA A 542 -8.74 -24.62 -17.03
C ALA A 542 -9.62 -24.23 -18.23
N PHE A 543 -9.41 -23.06 -18.81
CA PHE A 543 -10.23 -22.55 -19.93
C PHE A 543 -9.90 -23.18 -21.29
N ARG A 544 -8.83 -23.97 -21.42
CA ARG A 544 -8.58 -24.86 -22.56
C ARG A 544 -9.37 -26.16 -22.50
N ASN A 545 -9.98 -26.51 -21.37
CA ASN A 545 -10.94 -27.59 -21.28
C ASN A 545 -12.06 -27.36 -22.30
N GLU A 546 -12.40 -28.38 -23.10
CA GLU A 546 -13.34 -28.23 -24.24
C GLU A 546 -14.71 -27.68 -23.83
N LYS A 547 -15.25 -28.07 -22.67
CA LYS A 547 -16.54 -27.56 -22.17
C LYS A 547 -16.48 -26.07 -21.84
N MET A 548 -15.43 -25.64 -21.16
CA MET A 548 -15.23 -24.22 -20.79
C MET A 548 -14.95 -23.37 -22.02
N LYS A 549 -14.11 -23.86 -22.92
CA LYS A 549 -13.82 -23.23 -24.20
C LYS A 549 -15.09 -23.01 -25.04
N GLU A 550 -15.93 -24.06 -25.17
CA GLU A 550 -17.20 -23.99 -25.87
C GLU A 550 -18.16 -23.00 -25.20
N ALA A 551 -18.26 -22.99 -23.87
CA ALA A 551 -19.08 -22.06 -23.12
C ALA A 551 -18.67 -20.60 -23.36
N VAL A 552 -17.37 -20.30 -23.36
CA VAL A 552 -16.84 -18.96 -23.67
C VAL A 552 -17.14 -18.58 -25.12
N HIS A 553 -16.94 -19.49 -26.08
CA HIS A 553 -17.25 -19.22 -27.49
C HIS A 553 -18.74 -18.96 -27.71
N LYS A 554 -19.65 -19.71 -27.04
CA LYS A 554 -21.10 -19.42 -27.07
C LYS A 554 -21.43 -18.08 -26.46
N LEU A 555 -20.80 -17.73 -25.32
CA LEU A 555 -20.96 -16.39 -24.73
C LEU A 555 -20.63 -15.29 -25.74
N LEU A 556 -19.47 -15.36 -26.39
CA LEU A 556 -19.00 -14.33 -27.29
C LEU A 556 -19.73 -14.31 -28.62
N ASN A 557 -19.95 -15.47 -29.26
CA ASN A 557 -20.41 -15.57 -30.65
C ASN A 557 -21.95 -15.67 -30.82
N GLU A 558 -22.61 -16.30 -29.84
CA GLU A 558 -24.07 -16.52 -29.92
C GLU A 558 -24.87 -15.51 -29.09
N ARG A 559 -24.29 -15.02 -28.00
CA ARG A 559 -24.96 -14.12 -27.04
C ARG A 559 -24.42 -12.69 -27.05
N ASP A 560 -23.53 -12.35 -27.97
CA ASP A 560 -22.86 -11.04 -28.08
C ASP A 560 -22.12 -10.64 -26.76
N GLY A 561 -21.66 -11.60 -26.00
CA GLY A 561 -21.04 -11.34 -24.71
C GLY A 561 -19.73 -10.58 -24.76
N LEU A 562 -19.27 -10.16 -23.59
CA LEU A 562 -18.02 -9.42 -23.39
C LEU A 562 -17.05 -10.21 -22.52
N ALA A 563 -15.75 -10.01 -22.74
CA ALA A 563 -14.69 -10.50 -21.89
C ALA A 563 -13.72 -9.38 -21.48
N LEU A 564 -13.43 -9.27 -20.19
CA LEU A 564 -12.46 -8.32 -19.64
C LEU A 564 -11.40 -9.09 -18.85
N GLY A 565 -10.13 -8.75 -19.03
CA GLY A 565 -9.03 -9.29 -18.24
C GLY A 565 -8.12 -8.17 -17.73
N ILE A 566 -7.90 -8.11 -16.43
CA ILE A 566 -7.05 -7.11 -15.81
C ILE A 566 -5.86 -7.79 -15.14
N CYS A 567 -4.64 -7.31 -15.39
CA CYS A 567 -3.39 -7.81 -14.83
C CYS A 567 -3.22 -9.33 -15.11
N ASN A 568 -3.31 -10.20 -14.12
CA ASN A 568 -3.29 -11.66 -14.31
C ASN A 568 -4.40 -12.14 -15.26
N GLY A 569 -5.55 -11.48 -15.26
CA GLY A 569 -6.60 -11.73 -16.24
C GLY A 569 -6.22 -11.38 -17.67
N PHE A 570 -5.45 -10.31 -17.90
CA PHE A 570 -4.91 -10.01 -19.24
C PHE A 570 -3.89 -11.05 -19.68
N GLN A 571 -3.03 -11.50 -18.76
CA GLN A 571 -2.12 -12.62 -19.03
C GLN A 571 -2.89 -13.89 -19.41
N ALA A 572 -4.04 -14.16 -18.79
CA ALA A 572 -4.92 -15.25 -19.16
C ALA A 572 -5.51 -15.07 -20.56
N LEU A 573 -6.06 -13.89 -20.87
CA LEU A 573 -6.65 -13.60 -22.17
C LEU A 573 -5.66 -13.76 -23.32
N ILE A 574 -4.41 -13.29 -23.14
CA ILE A 574 -3.40 -13.37 -24.19
C ILE A 574 -2.89 -14.81 -24.38
N LYS A 575 -2.73 -15.58 -23.29
CA LYS A 575 -2.35 -17.01 -23.35
C LYS A 575 -3.44 -17.89 -23.95
N LEU A 576 -4.69 -17.54 -23.77
CA LEU A 576 -5.81 -18.20 -24.39
C LEU A 576 -5.99 -17.82 -25.87
N GLY A 577 -5.48 -16.68 -26.30
CA GLY A 577 -5.67 -16.10 -27.65
C GLY A 577 -6.95 -15.28 -27.78
N LEU A 578 -7.71 -15.07 -26.68
CA LEU A 578 -8.90 -14.20 -26.67
C LEU A 578 -8.53 -12.77 -27.05
N VAL A 579 -7.37 -12.31 -26.66
CA VAL A 579 -6.70 -11.17 -27.29
C VAL A 579 -5.38 -11.69 -27.87
N PRO A 580 -5.00 -11.30 -29.08
CA PRO A 580 -5.67 -10.37 -30.01
C PRO A 580 -6.71 -10.99 -30.95
N ASN A 581 -7.05 -12.29 -30.85
CA ASN A 581 -7.79 -13.02 -31.91
C ASN A 581 -9.31 -13.06 -31.71
N GLY A 582 -9.85 -12.84 -30.50
CA GLY A 582 -11.27 -12.95 -30.17
C GLY A 582 -11.77 -14.39 -29.95
N GLN A 583 -10.87 -15.38 -29.91
CA GLN A 583 -11.17 -16.80 -29.78
C GLN A 583 -10.09 -17.49 -28.94
N ILE A 584 -10.46 -18.59 -28.30
CA ILE A 584 -9.47 -19.45 -27.60
C ILE A 584 -8.76 -20.31 -28.64
N THR A 585 -7.61 -19.81 -29.10
CA THR A 585 -6.75 -20.45 -30.13
C THR A 585 -5.42 -20.93 -29.56
N GLY A 586 -5.05 -20.45 -28.36
CA GLY A 586 -3.69 -20.59 -27.83
C GLY A 586 -2.70 -19.63 -28.50
N GLN A 587 -1.43 -19.85 -28.25
CA GLN A 587 -0.31 -19.06 -28.76
C GLN A 587 0.67 -19.94 -29.54
N ASP A 588 1.39 -19.32 -30.48
CA ASP A 588 2.58 -19.86 -31.16
C ASP A 588 3.80 -18.98 -30.85
N ALA A 589 4.95 -19.33 -31.43
CA ALA A 589 6.23 -18.61 -31.20
C ALA A 589 6.23 -17.14 -31.66
N ASN A 590 5.31 -16.77 -32.55
CA ASN A 590 5.19 -15.42 -33.12
C ASN A 590 4.01 -14.62 -32.51
N SER A 591 3.24 -15.23 -31.61
CA SER A 591 2.10 -14.55 -30.99
C SER A 591 2.55 -13.45 -30.04
N PRO A 592 1.78 -12.34 -29.96
CA PRO A 592 1.96 -11.36 -28.88
C PRO A 592 1.87 -12.03 -27.52
N THR A 593 2.67 -11.57 -26.55
CA THR A 593 2.67 -12.10 -25.19
C THR A 593 2.97 -11.04 -24.14
N LEU A 594 2.77 -11.41 -22.89
CA LEU A 594 3.23 -10.66 -21.72
C LEU A 594 4.39 -11.43 -21.07
N THR A 595 5.43 -10.72 -20.70
CA THR A 595 6.66 -11.28 -20.12
C THR A 595 7.16 -10.42 -18.96
N TYR A 596 8.32 -10.75 -18.43
CA TYR A 596 8.95 -10.02 -17.31
C TYR A 596 9.11 -8.54 -17.62
N ASN A 597 8.83 -7.71 -16.62
CA ASN A 597 9.18 -6.29 -16.65
C ASN A 597 10.68 -6.13 -16.95
N THR A 598 11.07 -5.05 -17.63
CA THR A 598 12.49 -4.76 -17.90
C THR A 598 13.33 -4.73 -16.64
N ILE A 599 12.79 -4.23 -15.54
CA ILE A 599 13.45 -4.18 -14.24
C ILE A 599 13.59 -5.57 -13.57
N ASN A 600 13.00 -6.62 -14.15
CA ASN A 600 13.07 -8.00 -13.69
C ASN A 600 12.61 -8.22 -12.23
N ARG A 601 11.65 -7.43 -11.76
CA ARG A 601 10.98 -7.58 -10.47
C ARG A 601 9.54 -7.08 -10.52
N HIS A 602 8.81 -7.37 -9.46
CA HIS A 602 7.50 -6.74 -9.22
C HIS A 602 7.64 -5.22 -9.17
N ILE A 603 6.66 -4.52 -9.73
CA ILE A 603 6.53 -3.07 -9.62
C ILE A 603 5.08 -2.71 -9.31
N SER A 604 4.90 -1.87 -8.30
CA SER A 604 3.61 -1.34 -7.87
C SER A 604 3.69 0.17 -7.74
N LYS A 605 2.98 0.87 -8.63
CA LYS A 605 2.83 2.34 -8.59
C LYS A 605 1.62 2.79 -9.41
N MET A 606 1.24 4.04 -9.29
CA MET A 606 0.21 4.61 -10.15
C MET A 606 0.80 4.94 -11.52
N VAL A 607 0.10 4.57 -12.58
CA VAL A 607 0.52 4.81 -13.98
C VAL A 607 -0.51 5.61 -14.74
N ASN A 608 -0.04 6.41 -15.69
CA ASN A 608 -0.88 7.15 -16.61
C ASN A 608 -1.06 6.35 -17.90
N THR A 609 -2.32 6.13 -18.30
CA THR A 609 -2.66 5.47 -19.55
C THR A 609 -3.59 6.33 -20.38
N LYS A 610 -3.28 6.48 -21.67
CA LYS A 610 -4.07 7.24 -22.65
C LYS A 610 -4.94 6.30 -23.46
N VAL A 611 -6.20 6.62 -23.63
CA VAL A 611 -7.11 5.91 -24.54
C VAL A 611 -6.77 6.29 -25.98
N VAL A 612 -6.35 5.31 -26.80
CA VAL A 612 -5.85 5.55 -28.17
C VAL A 612 -6.70 4.91 -29.25
N SER A 613 -7.84 4.33 -28.90
CA SER A 613 -8.79 3.72 -29.85
C SER A 613 -10.24 3.88 -29.39
N ASN A 614 -11.13 4.17 -30.33
CA ASN A 614 -12.58 4.22 -30.12
C ASN A 614 -13.32 2.91 -30.47
N LYS A 615 -12.59 1.83 -30.74
CA LYS A 615 -13.15 0.59 -31.29
C LYS A 615 -13.92 -0.24 -30.26
N SER A 616 -13.43 -0.27 -29.04
CA SER A 616 -13.94 -1.20 -28.02
C SER A 616 -15.20 -0.70 -27.32
N PRO A 617 -16.23 -1.55 -27.15
CA PRO A 617 -17.39 -1.22 -26.32
C PRO A 617 -17.01 -0.99 -24.84
N TRP A 618 -15.90 -1.52 -24.38
CA TRP A 618 -15.36 -1.27 -23.06
C TRP A 618 -14.91 0.18 -22.83
N LEU A 619 -14.69 0.94 -23.88
CA LEU A 619 -14.20 2.33 -23.82
C LEU A 619 -15.22 3.34 -24.37
N GLN A 620 -16.47 2.94 -24.62
CA GLN A 620 -17.48 3.82 -25.24
C GLN A 620 -17.87 5.04 -24.38
N LEU A 621 -17.60 5.02 -23.08
CA LEU A 621 -17.78 6.16 -22.16
C LEU A 621 -16.47 6.88 -21.82
N ALA A 622 -15.34 6.34 -22.26
CA ALA A 622 -14.05 7.00 -22.13
C ALA A 622 -13.81 7.96 -23.30
N GLU A 623 -13.08 9.03 -23.03
CA GLU A 623 -12.71 10.00 -24.07
C GLU A 623 -11.42 9.57 -24.75
N VAL A 624 -11.45 9.44 -26.08
CA VAL A 624 -10.25 9.12 -26.87
C VAL A 624 -9.25 10.29 -26.81
N GLY A 625 -8.00 9.99 -26.59
CA GLY A 625 -6.94 10.98 -26.40
C GLY A 625 -6.77 11.46 -24.95
N LYS A 626 -7.71 11.15 -24.06
CA LYS A 626 -7.61 11.50 -22.63
C LYS A 626 -6.74 10.51 -21.86
N THR A 627 -6.02 11.02 -20.89
CA THR A 627 -5.19 10.26 -19.95
C THR A 627 -5.97 9.94 -18.67
N TYR A 628 -5.83 8.72 -18.20
CA TYR A 628 -6.39 8.22 -16.95
C TYR A 628 -5.28 7.60 -16.08
N THR A 629 -5.40 7.75 -14.78
CA THR A 629 -4.46 7.23 -13.80
C THR A 629 -5.02 6.00 -13.11
N SER A 630 -4.26 4.91 -13.05
CA SER A 630 -4.67 3.66 -12.39
C SER A 630 -3.48 2.98 -11.76
N PRO A 631 -3.64 2.19 -10.68
CA PRO A 631 -2.53 1.42 -10.13
C PRO A 631 -2.10 0.30 -11.07
N ALA A 632 -0.80 0.10 -11.18
CA ALA A 632 -0.16 -1.07 -11.76
C ALA A 632 0.53 -1.87 -10.66
N SER A 633 0.42 -3.20 -10.70
CA SER A 633 1.03 -4.09 -9.70
C SER A 633 1.29 -5.45 -10.34
N HIS A 634 2.51 -5.69 -10.83
CA HIS A 634 2.86 -6.91 -11.57
C HIS A 634 4.37 -7.11 -11.71
N GLY A 635 4.81 -8.36 -11.85
CA GLY A 635 6.18 -8.74 -12.22
C GLY A 635 6.32 -9.05 -13.72
N GLU A 636 5.22 -9.43 -14.38
CA GLU A 636 5.15 -9.88 -15.78
C GLU A 636 4.08 -9.11 -16.56
N GLY A 637 4.30 -7.81 -16.75
CA GLY A 637 3.36 -6.94 -17.46
C GLY A 637 3.86 -6.40 -18.80
N ARG A 638 5.07 -6.76 -19.20
CA ARG A 638 5.71 -6.25 -20.41
C ARG A 638 5.09 -6.86 -21.66
N PHE A 639 4.36 -6.07 -22.42
CA PHE A 639 3.83 -6.48 -23.71
C PHE A 639 4.95 -6.53 -24.76
N VAL A 640 5.07 -7.69 -25.41
CA VAL A 640 6.02 -7.89 -26.51
C VAL A 640 5.35 -8.56 -27.70
N ALA A 641 5.69 -8.12 -28.91
CA ALA A 641 5.16 -8.68 -30.14
C ALA A 641 6.14 -8.44 -31.30
N PRO A 642 6.18 -9.32 -32.33
CA PRO A 642 6.85 -9.04 -33.58
C PRO A 642 6.27 -7.78 -34.26
N LYS A 643 7.12 -7.10 -35.05
CA LYS A 643 6.74 -5.85 -35.74
C LYS A 643 5.45 -5.97 -36.56
N GLU A 644 5.27 -7.08 -37.23
CA GLU A 644 4.06 -7.34 -38.05
C GLU A 644 2.78 -7.32 -37.18
N TRP A 645 2.86 -7.85 -35.96
CA TRP A 645 1.74 -7.79 -35.02
C TRP A 645 1.52 -6.38 -34.49
N LEU A 646 2.58 -5.64 -34.19
CA LEU A 646 2.46 -4.24 -33.75
C LEU A 646 1.78 -3.40 -34.83
N ASP A 647 2.25 -3.48 -36.08
CA ASP A 647 1.67 -2.76 -37.22
C ASP A 647 0.19 -3.12 -37.40
N LYS A 648 -0.15 -4.41 -37.31
CA LYS A 648 -1.53 -4.91 -37.42
C LYS A 648 -2.44 -4.40 -36.28
N LEU A 649 -1.95 -4.44 -35.04
CA LEU A 649 -2.73 -4.02 -33.87
C LEU A 649 -3.07 -2.52 -33.95
N PHE A 650 -2.11 -1.67 -34.33
CA PHE A 650 -2.35 -0.25 -34.52
C PHE A 650 -3.31 0.01 -35.71
N ALA A 651 -3.05 -0.60 -36.86
CA ALA A 651 -3.86 -0.42 -38.05
C ALA A 651 -5.33 -0.84 -37.85
N ASN A 652 -5.55 -1.89 -37.04
CA ASN A 652 -6.91 -2.39 -36.75
C ASN A 652 -7.58 -1.67 -35.55
N GLY A 653 -6.90 -0.74 -34.88
CA GLY A 653 -7.40 -0.08 -33.68
C GLY A 653 -7.55 -1.02 -32.48
N GLN A 654 -6.77 -2.12 -32.44
CA GLN A 654 -6.75 -3.08 -31.35
C GLN A 654 -5.86 -2.65 -30.17
N VAL A 655 -4.96 -1.67 -30.36
CA VAL A 655 -4.28 -1.01 -29.24
C VAL A 655 -5.29 -0.07 -28.59
N ALA A 656 -5.70 -0.39 -27.38
CA ALA A 656 -6.74 0.32 -26.65
C ALA A 656 -6.19 1.45 -25.80
N THR A 657 -5.09 1.18 -25.08
CA THR A 657 -4.43 2.13 -24.17
C THR A 657 -2.91 2.06 -24.31
N GLN A 658 -2.25 3.20 -24.09
CA GLN A 658 -0.78 3.30 -24.01
C GLN A 658 -0.35 4.00 -22.73
N TYR A 659 0.80 3.59 -22.17
CA TYR A 659 1.47 4.31 -21.09
C TYR A 659 1.98 5.65 -21.60
N VAL A 660 1.76 6.71 -20.82
CA VAL A 660 2.09 8.07 -21.23
C VAL A 660 2.79 8.85 -20.10
N ASP A 661 3.62 9.81 -20.51
CA ASP A 661 4.22 10.78 -19.61
C ASP A 661 3.18 11.77 -19.03
N MET A 662 3.63 12.74 -18.24
CA MET A 662 2.77 13.77 -17.64
C MET A 662 2.13 14.71 -18.69
N ASN A 663 2.66 14.74 -19.92
CA ASN A 663 2.12 15.54 -21.01
C ASN A 663 1.16 14.74 -21.90
N GLY A 664 0.92 13.47 -21.55
CA GLY A 664 0.06 12.57 -22.32
C GLY A 664 0.72 12.01 -23.59
N ASN A 665 2.04 12.00 -23.66
CA ASN A 665 2.78 11.44 -24.78
C ASN A 665 3.17 9.99 -24.49
N PRO A 666 2.89 9.02 -25.38
CA PRO A 666 3.41 7.67 -25.23
C PRO A 666 4.95 7.67 -25.21
N THR A 667 5.53 6.89 -24.29
CA THR A 667 6.97 6.94 -24.07
C THR A 667 7.56 5.58 -23.72
N MET A 668 8.87 5.44 -23.98
CA MET A 668 9.68 4.31 -23.53
C MET A 668 10.33 4.56 -22.17
N ASP A 669 10.23 5.77 -21.61
CA ASP A 669 10.74 6.09 -20.27
C ASP A 669 10.08 5.21 -19.20
N GLU A 670 10.89 4.42 -18.50
CA GLU A 670 10.43 3.46 -17.46
C GLU A 670 9.79 4.15 -16.25
N GLU A 671 9.98 5.44 -16.05
CA GLU A 671 9.22 6.19 -15.04
C GLU A 671 7.71 6.10 -15.33
N TRP A 672 7.31 6.04 -16.60
CA TRP A 672 5.93 6.06 -17.05
C TRP A 672 5.49 4.73 -17.69
N ASN A 673 6.34 4.11 -18.51
CA ASN A 673 6.16 2.78 -19.10
C ASN A 673 6.82 1.74 -18.20
N VAL A 674 6.26 1.56 -17.03
CA VAL A 674 6.85 0.89 -15.87
C VAL A 674 7.30 -0.56 -16.08
N ASN A 675 6.84 -1.21 -17.14
CA ASN A 675 7.17 -2.59 -17.46
C ASN A 675 8.01 -2.73 -18.75
N GLY A 676 8.27 -1.62 -19.45
CA GLY A 676 9.01 -1.62 -20.71
C GLY A 676 8.24 -2.19 -21.90
N SER A 677 6.91 -2.11 -21.90
CA SER A 677 6.04 -2.59 -22.98
C SER A 677 6.41 -1.97 -24.32
N TYR A 678 6.47 -2.78 -25.37
CA TYR A 678 6.71 -2.32 -26.73
C TYR A 678 5.65 -1.31 -27.16
N CYS A 679 6.09 -0.22 -27.81
CA CYS A 679 5.25 0.90 -28.18
C CYS A 679 4.40 1.45 -27.03
N ALA A 680 4.85 1.31 -25.78
CA ALA A 680 4.14 1.72 -24.57
C ALA A 680 2.71 1.12 -24.45
N ILE A 681 2.45 -0.04 -25.02
CA ILE A 681 1.12 -0.67 -25.04
C ILE A 681 0.74 -1.10 -23.62
N GLY A 682 -0.34 -0.52 -23.08
CA GLY A 682 -0.91 -0.85 -21.77
C GLY A 682 -2.11 -1.80 -21.82
N GLY A 683 -2.75 -1.93 -22.99
CA GLY A 683 -3.89 -2.82 -23.20
C GLY A 683 -4.28 -2.98 -24.66
N ILE A 684 -4.78 -4.17 -25.00
CA ILE A 684 -5.21 -4.53 -26.36
C ILE A 684 -6.57 -5.21 -26.37
N THR A 685 -7.24 -5.19 -27.52
CA THR A 685 -8.55 -5.82 -27.73
C THR A 685 -8.54 -6.92 -28.80
N SER A 686 -9.65 -7.68 -28.83
CA SER A 686 -10.01 -8.52 -29.98
C SER A 686 -10.30 -7.67 -31.24
N PRO A 687 -10.36 -8.27 -32.45
CA PRO A 687 -10.63 -7.53 -33.66
C PRO A 687 -11.97 -6.76 -33.69
N ASP A 688 -12.96 -7.23 -32.94
CA ASP A 688 -14.28 -6.58 -32.76
C ASP A 688 -14.37 -5.71 -31.49
N GLY A 689 -13.31 -5.67 -30.67
CA GLY A 689 -13.23 -4.89 -29.44
C GLY A 689 -13.94 -5.46 -28.23
N ARG A 690 -14.61 -6.62 -28.33
CA ARG A 690 -15.41 -7.21 -27.23
C ARG A 690 -14.60 -7.90 -26.14
N CYS A 691 -13.44 -8.47 -26.50
CA CYS A 691 -12.46 -8.93 -25.51
C CYS A 691 -11.44 -7.81 -25.29
N PHE A 692 -11.19 -7.45 -24.04
CA PHE A 692 -10.25 -6.40 -23.68
C PHE A 692 -9.33 -6.87 -22.55
N GLY A 693 -8.02 -6.74 -22.74
CA GLY A 693 -6.99 -7.00 -21.76
C GLY A 693 -6.16 -5.77 -21.46
N LYS A 694 -5.92 -5.46 -20.18
CA LYS A 694 -5.05 -4.37 -19.73
C LYS A 694 -4.32 -4.72 -18.45
N MET A 695 -3.13 -4.14 -18.24
CA MET A 695 -2.34 -4.41 -17.03
C MET A 695 -2.75 -3.57 -15.83
N ALA A 696 -2.99 -2.28 -16.00
CA ALA A 696 -3.34 -1.40 -14.90
C ALA A 696 -4.77 -1.64 -14.38
N HIS A 697 -4.94 -1.59 -13.05
CA HIS A 697 -6.14 -1.98 -12.33
C HIS A 697 -7.18 -0.84 -12.25
N ALA A 698 -8.11 -0.80 -13.18
CA ALA A 698 -9.20 0.18 -13.20
C ALA A 698 -10.31 -0.12 -12.17
N GLU A 699 -10.38 -1.33 -11.62
CA GLU A 699 -11.29 -1.74 -10.55
C GLU A 699 -10.91 -1.17 -9.18
N ARG A 700 -9.63 -0.85 -8.98
CA ARG A 700 -9.10 -0.36 -7.71
C ARG A 700 -9.27 1.15 -7.55
N ARG A 701 -10.51 1.60 -7.55
CA ARG A 701 -10.91 2.99 -7.38
C ARG A 701 -12.11 3.15 -6.46
N GLY A 702 -12.29 4.33 -5.89
CA GLY A 702 -13.43 4.66 -5.04
C GLY A 702 -13.36 6.08 -4.51
N ASP A 703 -14.37 6.46 -3.71
CA ASP A 703 -14.38 7.74 -3.03
C ASP A 703 -13.16 7.82 -2.09
N ALA A 704 -12.34 8.85 -2.20
CA ALA A 704 -11.08 9.09 -1.48
C ALA A 704 -9.97 8.01 -1.66
N VAL A 705 -10.12 7.01 -2.52
CA VAL A 705 -9.05 6.04 -2.81
C VAL A 705 -7.93 6.74 -3.58
N ALA A 706 -6.67 6.52 -3.17
CA ALA A 706 -5.48 7.15 -3.72
C ALA A 706 -5.63 8.68 -3.84
N MET A 707 -6.13 9.33 -2.77
CA MET A 707 -6.44 10.77 -2.78
C MET A 707 -5.20 11.66 -2.89
N ASN A 708 -4.02 11.15 -2.55
CA ASN A 708 -2.74 11.83 -2.70
C ASN A 708 -2.14 11.69 -4.11
N ILE A 709 -2.88 11.12 -5.07
CA ILE A 709 -2.43 10.90 -6.46
C ILE A 709 -3.14 11.85 -7.41
N TYR A 710 -2.39 12.48 -8.29
CA TYR A 710 -2.89 13.35 -9.34
C TYR A 710 -3.43 12.54 -10.53
N GLY A 711 -4.50 13.05 -11.15
CA GLY A 711 -5.07 12.51 -12.37
C GLY A 711 -6.50 11.97 -12.21
N ASP A 712 -7.12 11.67 -13.35
CA ASP A 712 -8.47 11.09 -13.41
C ASP A 712 -8.38 9.56 -13.30
N GLN A 713 -8.89 9.00 -12.21
CA GLN A 713 -8.87 7.56 -11.95
C GLN A 713 -10.08 6.82 -12.55
N ASP A 714 -11.04 7.55 -13.17
CA ASP A 714 -12.31 6.97 -13.61
C ASP A 714 -12.36 6.72 -15.12
N LEU A 715 -11.76 5.63 -15.57
CA LEU A 715 -11.75 5.20 -16.98
C LEU A 715 -13.14 4.80 -17.53
N LYS A 716 -14.18 4.66 -16.68
CA LYS A 716 -15.55 4.25 -17.08
C LYS A 716 -15.63 2.89 -17.80
N ILE A 717 -14.68 2.00 -17.54
CA ILE A 717 -14.61 0.71 -18.24
C ILE A 717 -15.78 -0.22 -17.86
N PHE A 718 -16.14 -0.28 -16.58
CA PHE A 718 -17.21 -1.14 -16.08
C PHE A 718 -18.58 -0.62 -16.50
N GLU A 719 -18.81 0.67 -16.38
CA GLU A 719 -20.01 1.35 -16.85
C GLU A 719 -20.18 1.21 -18.37
N SER A 720 -19.08 1.27 -19.11
CA SER A 720 -19.09 1.02 -20.57
C SER A 720 -19.51 -0.41 -20.90
N GLY A 721 -18.96 -1.40 -20.18
CA GLY A 721 -19.32 -2.81 -20.36
C GLY A 721 -20.80 -3.09 -20.07
N VAL A 722 -21.35 -2.49 -19.01
CA VAL A 722 -22.77 -2.60 -18.66
C VAL A 722 -23.65 -1.91 -19.68
N LYS A 723 -23.29 -0.65 -20.07
CA LYS A 723 -24.01 0.12 -21.09
C LYS A 723 -24.09 -0.58 -22.44
N TYR A 724 -23.14 -1.40 -22.80
CA TYR A 724 -23.14 -2.16 -24.04
C TYR A 724 -24.41 -3.02 -24.21
N PHE A 725 -24.98 -3.53 -23.12
CA PHE A 725 -26.19 -4.36 -23.13
C PHE A 725 -27.50 -3.59 -23.02
N SER A 726 -27.48 -2.29 -22.75
CA SER A 726 -28.67 -1.46 -22.59
C SER A 726 -29.20 -0.87 -23.94
#